data_2f757a447ba80285898e01dd4c602542
#
_entry.id   2f757a447ba80285898e01dd4c602542
#
_cell.length_a   1.000
_cell.length_b   1.000
_cell.length_c   1.000
_cell.angle_alpha   90.00
_cell.angle_beta   90.00
_cell.angle_gamma   90.00
#
_symmetry.space_group_name_H-M   'P 1'
#
loop_
_entity.id
_entity.type
_entity.pdbx_description
1 polymer ?
#
loop_
_entity_poly.entity_id
_entity_poly.type
_entity_poly.pdbx_seq_one_letter_code
_entity_poly.pdbx_strand_id
1 'polypeptide(L)'
;MEQIILNILEALRCGETVDDKALVKLIHAEARREGADKRDLAKRRLLPFYQRVKREEPARWAGWNVDAELERQLLQVLRMKPRRTASGVATITVITKPWPCSGDCLFCPNDLRMPKSYLHAEPACARAEQNCFDPYLQVSARLTALSQMGHATDKIELIVLGGTWSDYPQGYQTWFMSELFRALNDDAVASVAANPMLARPGISRAEAGRLLDDAPADALPPVVAERRERYRAAGIATDEAELASGVAGEQERVDVAVGGYNRAVRRLYGPGTPWGEVAEWQAATMEELERQQRINETAKHRVVGLVIETRPDAVTPQALTLIRRLGCTKIQMGIQSLDQHLLDINERRISVAQIERAFSLARLFGFKIHAHFMLNLLGATPDGDKRDYERFMTEDAFMPDEVKVYPCALIEGSRLVGCYERGEWRPYTEDELLDVLADDIVVTPAFCRISRMIRDFSSDDIMVGNKKPNLRQLVENRLAARGDGATVREIRYREISTAGADLDELTLDEEVTYETPVTRERFLQWVTPEGKIAGFLRLSLPDRAFVAAHADELPTTPEEAMIREVHVYGMAARVGDQGQAAQHHGLGRLLVERACQIARDAGYAHINVISAIGTREYYRHLGFCDHDLYLQKEL
;
A
#
# COMPACT_ATOMS: atom_id res chain seq x y z
N MET A 1 -2.36 -15.84 30.93
CA MET A 1 -2.15 -14.53 30.21
C MET A 1 -1.88 -13.37 31.16
N GLU A 2 -2.69 -13.20 32.21
CA GLU A 2 -2.48 -12.12 33.20
C GLU A 2 -1.09 -12.14 33.81
N GLN A 3 -0.64 -13.31 34.27
CA GLN A 3 0.68 -13.45 34.91
C GLN A 3 1.83 -13.03 33.95
N ILE A 4 1.68 -13.29 32.65
CA ILE A 4 2.68 -12.84 31.66
C ILE A 4 2.73 -11.31 31.63
N ILE A 5 1.57 -10.64 31.63
CA ILE A 5 1.50 -9.18 31.64
C ILE A 5 2.08 -8.62 32.94
N LEU A 6 1.75 -9.20 34.06
CA LEU A 6 2.29 -8.78 35.36
C LEU A 6 3.82 -8.94 35.42
N ASN A 7 4.36 -10.04 34.91
CA ASN A 7 5.81 -10.26 34.85
C ASN A 7 6.51 -9.25 33.92
N ILE A 8 5.86 -8.88 32.79
CA ILE A 8 6.38 -7.81 31.92
C ILE A 8 6.38 -6.47 32.67
N LEU A 9 5.28 -6.12 33.34
CA LEU A 9 5.16 -4.88 34.10
C LEU A 9 6.21 -4.79 35.23
N GLU A 10 6.49 -5.90 35.90
CA GLU A 10 7.52 -5.97 36.94
C GLU A 10 8.92 -5.75 36.36
N ALA A 11 9.27 -6.42 35.26
CA ALA A 11 10.54 -6.23 34.58
C ALA A 11 10.73 -4.77 34.13
N LEU A 12 9.68 -4.15 33.53
CA LEU A 12 9.70 -2.75 33.09
C LEU A 12 9.89 -1.78 34.26
N ARG A 13 9.25 -2.03 35.42
CA ARG A 13 9.45 -1.23 36.67
C ARG A 13 10.86 -1.30 37.19
N CYS A 14 11.52 -2.45 37.02
CA CYS A 14 12.93 -2.62 37.40
C CYS A 14 13.89 -2.01 36.35
N GLY A 15 13.40 -1.37 35.31
CA GLY A 15 14.22 -0.79 34.22
C GLY A 15 14.79 -1.83 33.25
N GLU A 16 14.28 -3.06 33.26
CA GLU A 16 14.71 -4.12 32.37
C GLU A 16 14.05 -3.97 30.99
N THR A 17 14.77 -4.32 29.92
CA THR A 17 14.22 -4.38 28.57
C THR A 17 13.64 -5.76 28.29
N VAL A 18 12.39 -5.81 27.87
CA VAL A 18 11.71 -7.05 27.46
C VAL A 18 11.64 -7.11 25.93
N ASP A 19 12.63 -7.77 25.33
CA ASP A 19 12.65 -8.04 23.88
C ASP A 19 11.78 -9.25 23.50
N ASP A 20 11.65 -9.51 22.19
CA ASP A 20 10.85 -10.66 21.70
C ASP A 20 11.36 -12.01 22.23
N LYS A 21 12.67 -12.16 22.48
CA LYS A 21 13.24 -13.41 23.05
C LYS A 21 12.87 -13.58 24.51
N ALA A 22 12.95 -12.50 25.30
CA ALA A 22 12.53 -12.49 26.70
C ALA A 22 11.03 -12.78 26.82
N LEU A 23 10.21 -12.15 25.99
CA LEU A 23 8.75 -12.39 25.94
C LEU A 23 8.42 -13.85 25.61
N VAL A 24 9.08 -14.46 24.62
CA VAL A 24 8.89 -15.88 24.28
C VAL A 24 9.26 -16.79 25.47
N LYS A 25 10.32 -16.46 26.22
CA LYS A 25 10.69 -17.22 27.44
C LYS A 25 9.59 -17.12 28.50
N LEU A 26 9.03 -15.92 28.74
CA LEU A 26 7.93 -15.73 29.70
C LEU A 26 6.69 -16.54 29.27
N ILE A 27 6.30 -16.50 28.00
CA ILE A 27 5.18 -17.28 27.48
C ILE A 27 5.42 -18.78 27.67
N HIS A 28 6.62 -19.29 27.39
CA HIS A 28 6.94 -20.72 27.55
C HIS A 28 7.01 -21.15 29.00
N ALA A 29 7.46 -20.27 29.90
CA ALA A 29 7.49 -20.55 31.35
C ALA A 29 6.07 -20.67 31.88
N GLU A 30 5.20 -19.73 31.52
CA GLU A 30 3.81 -19.71 31.96
C GLU A 30 3.00 -20.89 31.40
N ALA A 31 3.19 -21.21 30.10
CA ALA A 31 2.54 -22.35 29.47
C ALA A 31 2.90 -23.68 30.21
N ARG A 32 4.16 -23.84 30.61
CA ARG A 32 4.61 -24.99 31.42
C ARG A 32 3.99 -25.00 32.81
N ARG A 33 3.89 -23.84 33.46
CA ARG A 33 3.31 -23.69 34.78
C ARG A 33 1.82 -24.03 34.81
N GLU A 34 1.08 -23.58 33.79
CA GLU A 34 -0.37 -23.80 33.67
C GLU A 34 -0.73 -25.14 33.00
N GLY A 35 0.22 -25.88 32.45
CA GLY A 35 -0.05 -27.05 31.60
C GLY A 35 -0.82 -26.72 30.33
N ALA A 36 -0.76 -25.48 29.88
CA ALA A 36 -1.51 -24.95 28.72
C ALA A 36 -0.72 -25.06 27.40
N ASP A 37 -1.43 -25.09 26.27
CA ASP A 37 -0.77 -24.96 24.97
C ASP A 37 -0.18 -23.52 24.85
N LYS A 38 1.12 -23.45 24.47
CA LYS A 38 1.80 -22.15 24.22
C LYS A 38 1.06 -21.28 23.19
N ARG A 39 0.25 -21.89 22.29
CA ARG A 39 -0.58 -21.18 21.32
C ARG A 39 -1.69 -20.38 22.00
N ASP A 40 -2.18 -20.83 23.14
CA ASP A 40 -3.21 -20.14 23.92
C ASP A 40 -2.67 -18.92 24.66
N LEU A 41 -1.38 -18.88 24.95
CA LEU A 41 -0.69 -17.77 25.60
C LEU A 41 0.15 -16.94 24.60
N ALA A 42 0.00 -17.15 23.30
CA ALA A 42 0.82 -16.50 22.28
C ALA A 42 0.73 -14.96 22.34
N LYS A 43 1.83 -14.26 22.00
CA LYS A 43 1.96 -12.79 22.00
C LYS A 43 0.74 -12.08 21.41
N ARG A 44 0.18 -12.59 20.30
CA ARG A 44 -1.00 -12.02 19.61
C ARG A 44 -2.27 -11.95 20.48
N ARG A 45 -2.35 -12.71 21.57
CA ARG A 45 -3.50 -12.75 22.48
C ARG A 45 -3.32 -11.85 23.70
N LEU A 46 -2.08 -11.47 24.03
CA LEU A 46 -1.78 -10.68 25.22
C LEU A 46 -2.34 -9.27 25.14
N LEU A 47 -2.16 -8.58 24.01
CA LEU A 47 -2.66 -7.22 23.84
C LEU A 47 -4.21 -7.15 23.84
N PRO A 48 -4.94 -8.00 23.09
CA PRO A 48 -6.40 -8.05 23.18
C PRO A 48 -6.90 -8.38 24.60
N PHE A 49 -6.21 -9.27 25.31
CA PHE A 49 -6.52 -9.57 26.72
C PHE A 49 -6.33 -8.33 27.61
N TYR A 50 -5.21 -7.62 27.48
CA TYR A 50 -4.94 -6.38 28.21
C TYR A 50 -6.03 -5.32 27.95
N GLN A 51 -6.36 -5.08 26.68
CA GLN A 51 -7.40 -4.11 26.27
C GLN A 51 -8.78 -4.46 26.82
N ARG A 52 -9.13 -5.75 26.83
CA ARG A 52 -10.38 -6.24 27.43
C ARG A 52 -10.43 -5.96 28.91
N VAL A 53 -9.38 -6.35 29.67
CA VAL A 53 -9.34 -6.13 31.13
C VAL A 53 -9.44 -4.63 31.44
N LYS A 54 -8.70 -3.78 30.72
CA LYS A 54 -8.75 -2.33 30.91
C LYS A 54 -10.16 -1.75 30.70
N ARG A 55 -10.91 -2.24 29.70
CA ARG A 55 -12.24 -1.75 29.35
C ARG A 55 -13.36 -2.35 30.20
N GLU A 56 -13.34 -3.66 30.41
CA GLU A 56 -14.44 -4.41 30.98
C GLU A 56 -14.26 -4.71 32.49
N GLU A 57 -13.02 -4.69 32.98
CA GLU A 57 -12.67 -5.02 34.36
C GLU A 57 -11.80 -3.89 35.01
N PRO A 58 -12.29 -2.62 35.05
CA PRO A 58 -11.48 -1.47 35.44
C PRO A 58 -10.89 -1.57 36.84
N ALA A 59 -11.59 -2.21 37.78
CA ALA A 59 -11.07 -2.47 39.15
C ALA A 59 -9.87 -3.42 39.13
N ARG A 60 -9.91 -4.47 38.33
CA ARG A 60 -8.80 -5.41 38.13
C ARG A 60 -7.60 -4.72 37.49
N TRP A 61 -7.85 -3.91 36.42
CA TRP A 61 -6.81 -3.15 35.76
C TRP A 61 -6.15 -2.13 36.70
N ALA A 62 -6.93 -1.42 37.53
CA ALA A 62 -6.41 -0.49 38.53
C ALA A 62 -5.47 -1.17 39.53
N GLY A 63 -5.75 -2.44 39.89
CA GLY A 63 -4.88 -3.24 40.76
C GLY A 63 -3.49 -3.54 40.16
N TRP A 64 -3.32 -3.37 38.86
CA TRP A 64 -2.01 -3.54 38.20
C TRP A 64 -1.11 -2.29 38.32
N ASN A 65 -1.62 -1.17 38.84
CA ASN A 65 -0.88 0.09 39.06
C ASN A 65 -0.07 0.54 37.86
N VAL A 66 -0.72 0.63 36.69
CA VAL A 66 -0.11 1.01 35.42
C VAL A 66 -0.31 2.51 35.19
N ASP A 67 0.77 3.28 35.28
CA ASP A 67 0.78 4.68 34.86
C ASP A 67 0.93 4.82 33.34
N ALA A 68 0.83 6.05 32.81
CA ALA A 68 0.85 6.31 31.37
C ALA A 68 2.18 5.90 30.72
N GLU A 69 3.32 6.06 31.40
CA GLU A 69 4.63 5.72 30.88
C GLU A 69 4.83 4.19 30.83
N LEU A 70 4.48 3.52 31.90
CA LEU A 70 4.55 2.05 32.00
C LEU A 70 3.57 1.40 30.99
N GLU A 71 2.38 2.00 30.79
CA GLU A 71 1.45 1.54 29.76
C GLU A 71 2.07 1.67 28.37
N ARG A 72 2.69 2.79 28.06
CA ARG A 72 3.37 3.02 26.78
C ARG A 72 4.43 1.96 26.51
N GLN A 73 5.27 1.66 27.51
CA GLN A 73 6.31 0.62 27.42
C GLN A 73 5.70 -0.78 27.25
N LEU A 74 4.69 -1.13 28.02
CA LEU A 74 3.96 -2.40 27.88
C LEU A 74 3.39 -2.57 26.47
N LEU A 75 2.73 -1.55 25.93
CA LEU A 75 2.14 -1.58 24.60
C LEU A 75 3.22 -1.74 23.50
N GLN A 76 4.42 -1.18 23.69
CA GLN A 76 5.55 -1.42 22.78
C GLN A 76 5.99 -2.91 22.79
N VAL A 77 6.10 -3.52 23.96
CA VAL A 77 6.43 -4.97 24.12
C VAL A 77 5.37 -5.85 23.48
N LEU A 78 4.10 -5.54 23.70
CA LEU A 78 2.97 -6.35 23.22
C LEU A 78 2.66 -6.15 21.72
N ARG A 79 3.10 -5.07 21.11
CA ARG A 79 2.85 -4.75 19.69
C ARG A 79 3.35 -5.86 18.76
N MET A 80 2.48 -6.27 17.84
CA MET A 80 2.79 -7.27 16.82
C MET A 80 3.41 -6.63 15.59
N LYS A 81 4.53 -7.19 15.08
CA LYS A 81 5.18 -6.73 13.82
C LYS A 81 5.44 -5.21 13.80
N PRO A 82 6.18 -4.63 14.75
CA PRO A 82 6.33 -3.18 14.93
C PRO A 82 6.84 -2.44 13.69
N ARG A 83 7.63 -3.09 12.83
CA ARG A 83 8.11 -2.52 11.56
C ARG A 83 7.00 -2.16 10.57
N ARG A 84 5.78 -2.73 10.72
CA ARG A 84 4.68 -2.51 9.76
C ARG A 84 4.14 -1.07 9.76
N THR A 85 4.23 -0.37 10.88
CA THR A 85 3.83 1.03 11.04
C THR A 85 4.97 1.90 11.59
N ALA A 86 6.20 1.51 11.30
CA ALA A 86 7.39 2.26 11.74
C ALA A 86 7.45 3.69 11.17
N SER A 87 6.87 3.91 9.97
CA SER A 87 6.72 5.24 9.36
C SER A 87 5.67 6.12 10.05
N GLY A 88 4.95 5.62 11.08
CA GLY A 88 3.82 6.33 11.70
C GLY A 88 2.53 6.27 10.88
N VAL A 89 2.49 5.53 9.77
CA VAL A 89 1.33 5.38 8.89
C VAL A 89 0.91 3.91 8.81
N ALA A 90 -0.38 3.63 8.98
CA ALA A 90 -0.94 2.29 8.83
C ALA A 90 -1.48 2.09 7.40
N THR A 91 -0.99 1.07 6.71
CA THR A 91 -1.42 0.78 5.33
C THR A 91 -2.60 -0.18 5.33
N ILE A 92 -3.67 0.19 4.62
CA ILE A 92 -4.85 -0.63 4.34
C ILE A 92 -4.95 -0.85 2.84
N THR A 93 -4.72 -2.10 2.41
CA THR A 93 -4.93 -2.52 1.02
C THR A 93 -6.31 -3.12 0.88
N VAL A 94 -7.05 -2.66 -0.12
CA VAL A 94 -8.39 -3.13 -0.50
C VAL A 94 -8.38 -3.56 -1.96
N ILE A 95 -9.19 -4.58 -2.28
CA ILE A 95 -9.28 -5.16 -3.62
C ILE A 95 -10.70 -4.94 -4.15
N THR A 96 -10.83 -4.51 -5.40
CA THR A 96 -12.11 -4.41 -6.10
C THR A 96 -12.65 -5.79 -6.48
N LYS A 97 -13.95 -5.90 -6.76
CA LYS A 97 -14.53 -7.16 -7.29
C LYS A 97 -13.94 -7.48 -8.67
N PRO A 98 -13.97 -8.77 -9.11
CA PRO A 98 -13.59 -9.13 -10.45
C PRO A 98 -14.32 -8.29 -11.51
N TRP A 99 -13.56 -7.80 -12.50
CA TRP A 99 -14.07 -6.99 -13.59
C TRP A 99 -13.28 -7.25 -14.87
N PRO A 100 -13.87 -7.11 -16.07
CA PRO A 100 -13.13 -7.20 -17.31
C PRO A 100 -11.97 -6.22 -17.35
N CYS A 101 -10.81 -6.67 -17.83
CA CYS A 101 -9.61 -5.85 -17.99
C CYS A 101 -9.40 -5.53 -19.47
N SER A 102 -9.06 -4.27 -19.79
CA SER A 102 -8.69 -3.85 -21.16
C SER A 102 -7.42 -4.54 -21.69
N GLY A 103 -6.56 -5.04 -20.79
CA GLY A 103 -5.38 -5.83 -21.11
C GLY A 103 -5.61 -7.34 -21.07
N ASP A 104 -4.84 -8.08 -21.86
CA ASP A 104 -4.80 -9.56 -21.85
C ASP A 104 -3.37 -10.07 -21.93
N CYS A 105 -2.51 -9.60 -21.03
CA CYS A 105 -1.08 -9.88 -21.02
C CYS A 105 -0.80 -11.37 -20.83
N LEU A 106 0.23 -11.88 -21.53
CA LEU A 106 0.62 -13.29 -21.57
C LEU A 106 0.94 -13.88 -20.18
N PHE A 107 1.58 -13.09 -19.33
CA PHE A 107 2.04 -13.47 -17.99
C PHE A 107 0.97 -13.31 -16.90
N CYS A 108 -0.18 -12.70 -17.18
CA CYS A 108 -1.22 -12.50 -16.17
C CYS A 108 -1.95 -13.80 -15.83
N PRO A 109 -2.09 -14.15 -14.54
CA PRO A 109 -2.97 -15.24 -14.13
C PRO A 109 -4.44 -14.91 -14.39
N ASN A 110 -5.26 -15.96 -14.51
CA ASN A 110 -6.68 -15.90 -14.84
C ASN A 110 -7.56 -16.52 -13.74
N ASP A 111 -7.31 -16.20 -12.48
CA ASP A 111 -8.18 -16.61 -11.37
C ASP A 111 -9.51 -15.85 -11.45
N LEU A 112 -10.62 -16.54 -11.77
CA LEU A 112 -11.95 -15.94 -11.94
C LEU A 112 -12.57 -15.45 -10.63
N ARG A 113 -12.02 -15.83 -9.48
CA ARG A 113 -12.42 -15.32 -8.16
C ARG A 113 -11.88 -13.91 -7.90
N MET A 114 -10.86 -13.50 -8.66
CA MET A 114 -10.10 -12.26 -8.42
C MET A 114 -10.11 -11.34 -9.63
N PRO A 115 -9.87 -10.04 -9.42
CA PRO A 115 -9.53 -9.15 -10.53
C PRO A 115 -8.31 -9.67 -11.28
N LYS A 116 -8.24 -9.39 -12.57
CA LYS A 116 -7.13 -9.79 -13.44
C LYS A 116 -5.78 -9.49 -12.79
N SER A 117 -4.83 -10.43 -12.85
CA SER A 117 -3.48 -10.33 -12.27
C SER A 117 -3.35 -10.67 -10.79
N TYR A 118 -4.43 -10.97 -10.09
CA TYR A 118 -4.46 -11.34 -8.67
C TYR A 118 -4.88 -12.80 -8.48
N LEU A 119 -4.45 -13.41 -7.36
CA LEU A 119 -4.80 -14.77 -6.97
C LEU A 119 -5.51 -14.76 -5.61
N HIS A 120 -6.50 -15.65 -5.45
CA HIS A 120 -7.32 -15.72 -4.24
C HIS A 120 -6.51 -16.00 -2.96
N ALA A 121 -5.37 -16.70 -3.07
CA ALA A 121 -4.49 -17.01 -1.93
C ALA A 121 -3.68 -15.79 -1.43
N GLU A 122 -3.57 -14.70 -2.21
CA GLU A 122 -2.89 -13.49 -1.76
C GLU A 122 -3.61 -12.89 -0.53
N PRO A 123 -2.88 -12.45 0.53
CA PRO A 123 -3.52 -12.03 1.78
C PRO A 123 -4.55 -10.90 1.67
N ALA A 124 -4.38 -9.98 0.72
CA ALA A 124 -5.34 -8.90 0.49
C ALA A 124 -6.57 -9.41 -0.27
N CYS A 125 -6.38 -10.28 -1.25
CA CYS A 125 -7.42 -10.92 -2.05
C CYS A 125 -8.30 -11.83 -1.20
N ALA A 126 -7.69 -12.69 -0.41
CA ALA A 126 -8.35 -13.53 0.57
C ALA A 126 -9.29 -12.75 1.50
N ARG A 127 -8.79 -11.62 2.02
CA ARG A 127 -9.61 -10.76 2.88
C ARG A 127 -10.73 -10.08 2.10
N ALA A 128 -10.47 -9.63 0.87
CA ALA A 128 -11.48 -8.99 0.04
C ALA A 128 -12.64 -9.92 -0.29
N GLU A 129 -12.32 -11.15 -0.71
CA GLU A 129 -13.31 -12.18 -1.01
C GLU A 129 -14.17 -12.53 0.21
N GLN A 130 -13.57 -12.74 1.40
CA GLN A 130 -14.27 -12.96 2.66
C GLN A 130 -15.17 -11.78 3.08
N ASN A 131 -14.94 -10.61 2.55
CA ASN A 131 -15.71 -9.39 2.78
C ASN A 131 -16.48 -8.95 1.52
N CYS A 132 -16.86 -9.90 0.64
CA CYS A 132 -17.67 -9.67 -0.55
C CYS A 132 -17.15 -8.52 -1.44
N PHE A 133 -15.84 -8.30 -1.49
CA PHE A 133 -15.21 -7.14 -2.15
C PHE A 133 -15.81 -5.79 -1.75
N ASP A 134 -16.58 -5.74 -0.68
CA ASP A 134 -17.18 -4.50 -0.15
C ASP A 134 -16.08 -3.65 0.52
N PRO A 135 -15.91 -2.38 0.10
CA PRO A 135 -14.84 -1.52 0.63
C PRO A 135 -15.01 -1.22 2.12
N TYR A 136 -16.25 -1.02 2.60
CA TYR A 136 -16.52 -0.78 4.02
C TYR A 136 -16.13 -1.99 4.88
N LEU A 137 -16.53 -3.20 4.48
CA LEU A 137 -16.23 -4.43 5.20
C LEU A 137 -14.72 -4.73 5.20
N GLN A 138 -14.03 -4.51 4.08
CA GLN A 138 -12.57 -4.71 4.01
C GLN A 138 -11.81 -3.76 4.93
N VAL A 139 -12.21 -2.47 4.98
CA VAL A 139 -11.61 -1.47 5.87
C VAL A 139 -11.89 -1.83 7.32
N SER A 140 -13.14 -2.14 7.68
CA SER A 140 -13.53 -2.56 9.03
C SER A 140 -12.69 -3.75 9.51
N ALA A 141 -12.61 -4.81 8.71
CA ALA A 141 -11.82 -6.00 9.04
C ALA A 141 -10.33 -5.66 9.24
N ARG A 142 -9.80 -4.74 8.43
CA ARG A 142 -8.39 -4.37 8.52
C ARG A 142 -8.09 -3.42 9.68
N LEU A 143 -8.95 -2.44 9.95
CA LEU A 143 -8.88 -1.57 11.13
C LEU A 143 -8.92 -2.40 12.41
N THR A 144 -9.88 -3.33 12.50
CA THR A 144 -10.00 -4.27 13.62
C THR A 144 -8.69 -5.03 13.84
N ALA A 145 -8.13 -5.63 12.79
CA ALA A 145 -6.88 -6.38 12.89
C ALA A 145 -5.69 -5.50 13.32
N LEU A 146 -5.58 -4.28 12.80
CA LEU A 146 -4.50 -3.34 13.14
C LEU A 146 -4.61 -2.86 14.59
N SER A 147 -5.80 -2.47 15.04
CA SER A 147 -6.08 -2.02 16.40
C SER A 147 -5.77 -3.12 17.42
N GLN A 148 -6.20 -4.36 17.15
CA GLN A 148 -5.95 -5.51 18.02
C GLN A 148 -4.48 -5.96 18.04
N MET A 149 -3.70 -5.63 17.00
CA MET A 149 -2.24 -5.82 16.97
C MET A 149 -1.45 -4.68 17.64
N GLY A 150 -2.12 -3.63 18.12
CA GLY A 150 -1.50 -2.48 18.78
C GLY A 150 -0.87 -1.45 17.83
N HIS A 151 -1.30 -1.41 16.59
CA HIS A 151 -0.86 -0.39 15.66
C HIS A 151 -1.67 0.91 15.84
N ALA A 152 -0.99 2.06 15.75
CA ALA A 152 -1.66 3.34 15.60
C ALA A 152 -2.38 3.38 14.23
N THR A 153 -3.61 3.85 14.22
CA THR A 153 -4.48 3.92 13.03
C THR A 153 -5.04 5.32 12.79
N ASP A 154 -4.43 6.33 13.41
CA ASP A 154 -4.78 7.75 13.23
C ASP A 154 -4.39 8.29 11.85
N LYS A 155 -3.38 7.66 11.20
CA LYS A 155 -2.90 7.99 9.86
C LYS A 155 -2.96 6.75 8.98
N ILE A 156 -3.79 6.79 7.96
CA ILE A 156 -4.05 5.68 7.06
C ILE A 156 -3.56 5.99 5.64
N GLU A 157 -2.76 5.09 5.07
CA GLU A 157 -2.55 5.02 3.62
C GLU A 157 -3.48 3.96 3.04
N LEU A 158 -4.43 4.37 2.20
CA LEU A 158 -5.31 3.48 1.45
C LEU A 158 -4.65 3.08 0.14
N ILE A 159 -4.63 1.79 -0.16
CA ILE A 159 -4.14 1.25 -1.44
C ILE A 159 -5.27 0.47 -2.09
N VAL A 160 -5.80 1.01 -3.18
CA VAL A 160 -6.87 0.39 -3.98
C VAL A 160 -6.24 -0.35 -5.15
N LEU A 161 -6.43 -1.65 -5.16
CA LEU A 161 -5.91 -2.57 -6.16
C LEU A 161 -7.07 -3.33 -6.82
N GLY A 162 -6.83 -3.88 -8.01
CA GLY A 162 -7.83 -4.71 -8.67
C GLY A 162 -7.88 -4.53 -10.17
N GLY A 163 -6.92 -5.09 -10.89
CA GLY A 163 -6.87 -5.00 -12.34
C GLY A 163 -6.60 -3.57 -12.83
N THR A 164 -7.42 -3.07 -13.74
CA THR A 164 -7.34 -1.69 -14.23
C THR A 164 -8.48 -0.89 -13.63
N TRP A 165 -8.18 0.02 -12.70
CA TRP A 165 -9.19 0.86 -12.04
C TRP A 165 -10.07 1.62 -13.03
N SER A 166 -9.48 2.16 -14.09
CA SER A 166 -10.18 2.97 -15.09
C SER A 166 -11.17 2.17 -15.95
N ASP A 167 -11.17 0.83 -15.87
CA ASP A 167 -12.14 -0.03 -16.57
C ASP A 167 -13.48 -0.17 -15.79
N TYR A 168 -13.52 0.23 -14.52
CA TYR A 168 -14.74 0.16 -13.71
C TYR A 168 -15.68 1.34 -14.02
N PRO A 169 -17.02 1.15 -13.95
CA PRO A 169 -17.98 2.23 -14.10
C PRO A 169 -17.75 3.35 -13.08
N GLN A 170 -17.91 4.61 -13.48
CA GLN A 170 -17.67 5.77 -12.62
C GLN A 170 -18.52 5.72 -11.32
N GLY A 171 -19.80 5.31 -11.41
CA GLY A 171 -20.65 5.16 -10.23
C GLY A 171 -20.11 4.17 -9.20
N TYR A 172 -19.56 3.03 -9.69
CA TYR A 172 -18.86 2.06 -8.84
C TYR A 172 -17.58 2.64 -8.22
N GLN A 173 -16.77 3.35 -9.01
CA GLN A 173 -15.55 3.99 -8.52
C GLN A 173 -15.88 4.98 -7.39
N THR A 174 -16.89 5.82 -7.58
CA THR A 174 -17.31 6.82 -6.61
C THR A 174 -17.87 6.17 -5.34
N TRP A 175 -18.71 5.12 -5.49
CA TRP A 175 -19.24 4.34 -4.38
C TRP A 175 -18.12 3.67 -3.58
N PHE A 176 -17.19 3.01 -4.27
CA PHE A 176 -16.10 2.30 -3.64
C PHE A 176 -15.27 3.23 -2.76
N MET A 177 -14.93 4.41 -3.27
CA MET A 177 -14.17 5.41 -2.51
C MET A 177 -14.99 6.01 -1.37
N SER A 178 -16.28 6.34 -1.59
CA SER A 178 -17.16 6.87 -0.56
C SER A 178 -17.25 5.92 0.64
N GLU A 179 -17.37 4.62 0.38
CA GLU A 179 -17.49 3.61 1.44
C GLU A 179 -16.17 3.31 2.16
N LEU A 180 -15.02 3.50 1.49
CA LEU A 180 -13.71 3.47 2.18
C LEU A 180 -13.60 4.59 3.21
N PHE A 181 -13.92 5.82 2.82
CA PHE A 181 -13.92 6.96 3.74
C PHE A 181 -14.95 6.80 4.85
N ARG A 182 -16.15 6.34 4.53
CA ARG A 182 -17.21 6.11 5.50
C ARG A 182 -16.81 5.12 6.58
N ALA A 183 -16.19 3.98 6.23
CA ALA A 183 -15.74 3.00 7.21
C ALA A 183 -14.67 3.55 8.18
N LEU A 184 -13.80 4.46 7.70
CA LEU A 184 -12.83 5.15 8.53
C LEU A 184 -13.47 6.21 9.43
N ASN A 185 -14.46 6.95 8.90
CA ASN A 185 -15.20 7.99 9.62
C ASN A 185 -16.08 7.40 10.75
N ASP A 186 -16.70 6.24 10.49
CA ASP A 186 -17.54 5.52 11.44
C ASP A 186 -16.74 4.79 12.53
N ASP A 187 -15.41 4.80 12.49
CA ASP A 187 -14.52 4.01 13.38
C ASP A 187 -14.98 2.54 13.44
N ALA A 188 -15.17 1.93 12.26
CA ALA A 188 -15.79 0.62 12.08
C ALA A 188 -14.91 -0.55 12.59
N VAL A 189 -14.58 -0.53 13.89
CA VAL A 189 -13.73 -1.53 14.57
C VAL A 189 -14.63 -2.53 15.31
N ALA A 190 -14.48 -3.82 14.97
CA ALA A 190 -15.17 -4.90 15.65
C ALA A 190 -14.53 -5.25 17.00
N SER A 191 -15.30 -5.84 17.92
CA SER A 191 -14.79 -6.35 19.19
C SER A 191 -13.85 -7.53 18.99
N VAL A 192 -13.06 -7.87 20.02
CA VAL A 192 -12.17 -9.05 19.99
C VAL A 192 -12.95 -10.34 19.76
N ALA A 193 -14.19 -10.42 20.27
CA ALA A 193 -15.07 -11.59 20.10
C ALA A 193 -15.43 -11.85 18.62
N ALA A 194 -15.46 -10.79 17.79
CA ALA A 194 -15.72 -10.91 16.36
C ALA A 194 -14.46 -11.16 15.51
N ASN A 195 -13.31 -11.38 16.12
CA ASN A 195 -12.09 -11.72 15.37
C ASN A 195 -11.68 -13.18 15.59
N PRO A 196 -12.13 -14.11 14.73
CA PRO A 196 -11.85 -15.53 14.87
C PRO A 196 -10.35 -15.86 14.89
N MET A 197 -9.53 -15.09 14.15
CA MET A 197 -8.07 -15.29 14.11
C MET A 197 -7.38 -15.08 15.46
N LEU A 198 -7.99 -14.30 16.35
CA LEU A 198 -7.51 -14.10 17.72
C LEU A 198 -8.16 -15.07 18.70
N ALA A 199 -9.40 -15.52 18.42
CA ALA A 199 -10.13 -16.44 19.26
C ALA A 199 -9.51 -17.85 19.26
N ARG A 200 -9.12 -18.37 18.08
CA ARG A 200 -8.55 -19.72 17.91
C ARG A 200 -7.30 -19.71 17.02
N PRO A 201 -6.14 -20.17 17.51
CA PRO A 201 -4.95 -20.31 16.68
C PRO A 201 -5.08 -21.47 15.68
N GLY A 202 -4.64 -21.23 14.45
CA GLY A 202 -4.51 -22.28 13.43
C GLY A 202 -5.82 -22.74 12.78
N ILE A 203 -6.91 -21.97 12.92
CA ILE A 203 -8.15 -22.22 12.20
C ILE A 203 -7.97 -22.04 10.69
N SER A 204 -8.68 -22.83 9.93
CA SER A 204 -8.77 -22.67 8.49
C SER A 204 -9.53 -21.38 8.13
N ARG A 205 -9.36 -20.93 6.91
CA ARG A 205 -10.07 -19.76 6.37
C ARG A 205 -11.60 -19.96 6.40
N ALA A 206 -12.07 -21.16 6.04
CA ALA A 206 -13.48 -21.53 6.10
C ALA A 206 -14.04 -21.48 7.53
N GLU A 207 -13.28 -21.97 8.50
CA GLU A 207 -13.67 -21.91 9.92
C GLU A 207 -13.67 -20.47 10.43
N ALA A 208 -12.73 -19.64 10.01
CA ALA A 208 -12.69 -18.21 10.34
C ALA A 208 -13.93 -17.48 9.80
N GLY A 209 -14.39 -17.81 8.59
CA GLY A 209 -15.62 -17.29 8.00
C GLY A 209 -16.84 -17.65 8.84
N ARG A 210 -17.03 -18.93 9.16
CA ARG A 210 -18.13 -19.41 9.99
C ARG A 210 -18.18 -18.75 11.39
N LEU A 211 -17.01 -18.59 12.03
CA LEU A 211 -16.93 -17.93 13.34
C LEU A 211 -17.27 -16.43 13.27
N LEU A 212 -17.07 -15.78 12.13
CA LEU A 212 -17.54 -14.41 11.90
C LEU A 212 -19.06 -14.36 11.72
N ASP A 213 -19.64 -15.34 11.05
CA ASP A 213 -21.08 -15.45 10.87
C ASP A 213 -21.81 -15.83 12.18
N ASP A 214 -21.15 -16.63 13.04
CA ASP A 214 -21.63 -17.02 14.38
C ASP A 214 -21.27 -15.99 15.49
N ALA A 215 -20.64 -14.86 15.16
CA ALA A 215 -20.26 -13.87 16.14
C ALA A 215 -21.51 -13.26 16.83
N PRO A 216 -21.46 -12.97 18.16
CA PRO A 216 -22.56 -12.29 18.82
C PRO A 216 -22.94 -10.99 18.10
N ALA A 217 -24.22 -10.68 18.05
CA ALA A 217 -24.73 -9.51 17.29
C ALA A 217 -24.10 -8.17 17.71
N ASP A 218 -23.70 -8.05 18.98
CA ASP A 218 -23.01 -6.89 19.54
C ASP A 218 -21.48 -6.87 19.28
N ALA A 219 -20.95 -7.94 18.74
CA ALA A 219 -19.51 -8.07 18.45
C ALA A 219 -19.11 -7.31 17.18
N LEU A 220 -20.02 -7.12 16.24
CA LEU A 220 -19.82 -6.38 14.99
C LEU A 220 -20.49 -5.00 15.08
N PRO A 221 -19.87 -3.95 14.47
CA PRO A 221 -20.59 -2.70 14.25
C PRO A 221 -21.90 -2.97 13.47
N PRO A 222 -23.04 -2.32 13.82
CA PRO A 222 -24.33 -2.61 13.21
C PRO A 222 -24.31 -2.54 11.67
N VAL A 223 -23.63 -1.54 11.10
CA VAL A 223 -23.47 -1.39 9.64
C VAL A 223 -22.72 -2.57 9.02
N VAL A 224 -21.73 -3.14 9.72
CA VAL A 224 -20.98 -4.33 9.25
C VAL A 224 -21.91 -5.54 9.20
N ALA A 225 -22.71 -5.76 10.26
CA ALA A 225 -23.66 -6.87 10.32
C ALA A 225 -24.74 -6.75 9.24
N GLU A 226 -25.34 -5.56 9.07
CA GLU A 226 -26.34 -5.28 8.03
C GLU A 226 -25.80 -5.54 6.62
N ARG A 227 -24.60 -5.05 6.32
CA ARG A 227 -23.97 -5.25 5.00
C ARG A 227 -23.72 -6.72 4.70
N ARG A 228 -23.19 -7.48 5.66
CA ARG A 228 -22.98 -8.92 5.50
C ARG A 228 -24.29 -9.65 5.19
N GLU A 229 -25.35 -9.32 5.94
CA GLU A 229 -26.67 -9.90 5.71
C GLU A 229 -27.22 -9.56 4.31
N ARG A 230 -27.03 -8.32 3.85
CA ARG A 230 -27.44 -7.90 2.51
C ARG A 230 -26.75 -8.70 1.38
N TYR A 231 -25.45 -8.96 1.49
CA TYR A 231 -24.72 -9.82 0.54
C TYR A 231 -25.21 -11.27 0.61
N ARG A 232 -25.42 -11.79 1.82
CA ARG A 232 -25.94 -13.15 2.02
C ARG A 232 -27.35 -13.31 1.42
N ALA A 233 -28.23 -12.35 1.65
CA ALA A 233 -29.59 -12.33 1.10
C ALA A 233 -29.61 -12.28 -0.44
N ALA A 234 -28.61 -11.64 -1.06
CA ALA A 234 -28.41 -11.64 -2.51
C ALA A 234 -27.78 -12.96 -3.04
N GLY A 235 -27.47 -13.93 -2.18
CA GLY A 235 -26.87 -15.21 -2.58
C GLY A 235 -25.37 -15.16 -2.86
N ILE A 236 -24.66 -14.14 -2.33
CA ILE A 236 -23.20 -14.09 -2.45
C ILE A 236 -22.57 -15.00 -1.41
N ALA A 237 -21.84 -16.00 -1.87
CA ALA A 237 -21.12 -16.93 -1.01
C ALA A 237 -19.91 -16.24 -0.30
N THR A 238 -19.63 -16.70 0.91
CA THR A 238 -18.46 -16.31 1.72
C THR A 238 -17.62 -17.51 2.15
N ASP A 239 -18.17 -18.72 2.02
CA ASP A 239 -17.47 -19.98 2.29
C ASP A 239 -16.51 -20.36 1.16
N GLU A 240 -15.30 -20.80 1.51
CA GLU A 240 -14.23 -21.13 0.56
C GLU A 240 -14.64 -22.20 -0.45
N ALA A 241 -15.36 -23.24 0.00
CA ALA A 241 -15.77 -24.35 -0.87
C ALA A 241 -16.86 -23.91 -1.84
N GLU A 242 -17.82 -23.07 -1.39
CA GLU A 242 -18.87 -22.53 -2.24
C GLU A 242 -18.29 -21.56 -3.28
N LEU A 243 -17.36 -20.69 -2.88
CA LEU A 243 -16.68 -19.76 -3.78
C LEU A 243 -15.89 -20.52 -4.86
N ALA A 244 -15.13 -21.54 -4.49
CA ALA A 244 -14.39 -22.37 -5.44
C ALA A 244 -15.35 -23.13 -6.38
N SER A 245 -16.41 -23.73 -5.84
CA SER A 245 -17.42 -24.45 -6.62
C SER A 245 -18.17 -23.54 -7.60
N GLY A 246 -18.48 -22.31 -7.18
CA GLY A 246 -19.23 -21.34 -7.98
C GLY A 246 -18.53 -20.92 -9.28
N VAL A 247 -17.21 -21.00 -9.34
CA VAL A 247 -16.42 -20.63 -10.53
C VAL A 247 -15.81 -21.84 -11.26
N ALA A 248 -15.81 -23.03 -10.67
CA ALA A 248 -15.04 -24.19 -11.15
C ALA A 248 -15.26 -24.51 -12.63
N GLY A 249 -16.51 -24.58 -13.09
CA GLY A 249 -16.81 -24.91 -14.48
C GLY A 249 -16.39 -23.85 -15.50
N GLU A 250 -16.41 -22.56 -15.13
CA GLU A 250 -15.91 -21.48 -15.98
C GLU A 250 -14.39 -21.40 -15.89
N GLN A 251 -13.80 -21.66 -14.72
CA GLN A 251 -12.34 -21.70 -14.54
C GLN A 251 -11.71 -22.78 -15.42
N GLU A 252 -12.25 -24.01 -15.41
CA GLU A 252 -11.79 -25.09 -16.27
C GLU A 252 -11.85 -24.70 -17.76
N ARG A 253 -12.91 -24.03 -18.20
CA ARG A 253 -13.00 -23.54 -19.59
C ARG A 253 -11.95 -22.49 -19.92
N VAL A 254 -11.64 -21.60 -18.99
CA VAL A 254 -10.61 -20.55 -19.18
C VAL A 254 -9.22 -21.16 -19.22
N ASP A 255 -8.96 -22.15 -18.37
CA ASP A 255 -7.65 -22.83 -18.30
C ASP A 255 -7.40 -23.68 -19.56
N VAL A 256 -8.40 -24.46 -20.01
CA VAL A 256 -8.30 -25.26 -21.24
C VAL A 256 -8.19 -24.39 -22.50
N ALA A 257 -8.95 -23.31 -22.58
CA ALA A 257 -8.92 -22.40 -23.74
C ALA A 257 -7.73 -21.44 -23.73
N VAL A 258 -6.95 -21.44 -22.64
CA VAL A 258 -5.82 -20.52 -22.42
C VAL A 258 -6.22 -19.09 -22.76
N GLY A 259 -7.32 -18.62 -22.14
CA GLY A 259 -7.87 -17.27 -22.37
C GLY A 259 -9.37 -17.22 -22.12
N GLY A 260 -9.95 -16.03 -22.25
CA GLY A 260 -11.40 -15.86 -22.06
C GLY A 260 -11.82 -15.33 -20.69
N TYR A 261 -10.86 -14.92 -19.84
CA TYR A 261 -11.12 -14.31 -18.53
C TYR A 261 -12.23 -13.25 -18.59
N ASN A 262 -12.12 -12.28 -19.49
CA ASN A 262 -13.11 -11.21 -19.63
C ASN A 262 -14.54 -11.71 -19.93
N ARG A 263 -14.66 -12.78 -20.71
CA ARG A 263 -15.96 -13.39 -21.05
C ARG A 263 -16.54 -14.11 -19.84
N ALA A 264 -15.71 -14.89 -19.15
CA ALA A 264 -16.12 -15.62 -17.94
C ALA A 264 -16.54 -14.67 -16.81
N VAL A 265 -15.77 -13.62 -16.56
CA VAL A 265 -16.10 -12.60 -15.55
C VAL A 265 -17.43 -11.91 -15.85
N ARG A 266 -17.73 -11.57 -17.13
CA ARG A 266 -19.05 -11.01 -17.48
C ARG A 266 -20.20 -11.97 -17.19
N ARG A 267 -20.00 -13.29 -17.32
CA ARG A 267 -21.01 -14.30 -17.00
C ARG A 267 -21.20 -14.46 -15.48
N LEU A 268 -20.11 -14.44 -14.72
CA LEU A 268 -20.12 -14.68 -13.27
C LEU A 268 -20.54 -13.45 -12.46
N TYR A 269 -20.17 -12.25 -12.92
CA TYR A 269 -20.33 -10.99 -12.18
C TYR A 269 -21.23 -9.95 -12.88
N GLY A 270 -21.82 -10.30 -14.01
CA GLY A 270 -22.65 -9.42 -14.84
C GLY A 270 -24.14 -9.46 -14.50
N PRO A 271 -24.97 -8.79 -15.31
CA PRO A 271 -26.41 -8.77 -15.15
C PRO A 271 -27.03 -10.18 -15.12
N GLY A 272 -28.06 -10.38 -14.30
CA GLY A 272 -28.74 -11.67 -14.14
C GLY A 272 -28.01 -12.66 -13.22
N THR A 273 -26.98 -12.22 -12.53
CA THR A 273 -26.30 -12.97 -11.46
C THR A 273 -26.51 -12.29 -10.11
N PRO A 274 -26.26 -12.97 -8.97
CA PRO A 274 -26.25 -12.33 -7.66
C PRO A 274 -25.40 -11.06 -7.60
N TRP A 275 -24.26 -11.04 -8.29
CA TRP A 275 -23.40 -9.85 -8.38
C TRP A 275 -24.01 -8.73 -9.23
N GLY A 276 -24.84 -9.06 -10.23
CA GLY A 276 -25.60 -8.08 -11.01
C GLY A 276 -26.64 -7.36 -10.15
N GLU A 277 -27.35 -8.08 -9.28
CA GLU A 277 -28.30 -7.50 -8.32
C GLU A 277 -27.60 -6.59 -7.30
N VAL A 278 -26.46 -7.04 -6.78
CA VAL A 278 -25.63 -6.24 -5.87
C VAL A 278 -25.13 -4.96 -6.54
N ALA A 279 -24.84 -4.98 -7.83
CA ALA A 279 -24.31 -3.82 -8.56
C ALA A 279 -25.30 -2.63 -8.58
N GLU A 280 -26.61 -2.85 -8.43
CA GLU A 280 -27.63 -1.79 -8.41
C GLU A 280 -27.43 -0.80 -7.26
N TRP A 281 -26.92 -1.24 -6.11
CA TRP A 281 -26.65 -0.39 -4.95
C TRP A 281 -25.14 -0.06 -4.76
N GLN A 282 -24.29 -0.51 -5.68
CA GLN A 282 -22.86 -0.17 -5.71
C GLN A 282 -22.62 1.08 -6.59
N ALA A 283 -23.36 2.14 -6.34
CA ALA A 283 -23.19 3.44 -6.99
C ALA A 283 -23.37 4.56 -5.98
N ALA A 284 -22.61 5.65 -6.12
CA ALA A 284 -22.74 6.86 -5.31
C ALA A 284 -22.51 8.10 -6.17
N THR A 285 -23.03 9.25 -5.71
CA THR A 285 -22.76 10.54 -6.33
C THR A 285 -21.43 11.13 -5.87
N MET A 286 -20.92 12.07 -6.62
CA MET A 286 -19.67 12.76 -6.25
C MET A 286 -19.87 13.60 -4.98
N GLU A 287 -21.07 14.19 -4.79
CA GLU A 287 -21.41 14.98 -3.60
C GLU A 287 -21.37 14.13 -2.32
N GLU A 288 -21.82 12.87 -2.41
CA GLU A 288 -21.75 11.94 -1.28
C GLU A 288 -20.32 11.60 -0.92
N LEU A 289 -19.47 11.32 -1.91
CA LEU A 289 -18.04 11.10 -1.70
C LEU A 289 -17.37 12.32 -1.06
N GLU A 290 -17.59 13.52 -1.61
CA GLU A 290 -17.01 14.76 -1.10
C GLU A 290 -17.48 15.06 0.33
N ARG A 291 -18.70 14.68 0.68
CA ARG A 291 -19.19 14.75 2.07
C ARG A 291 -18.37 13.83 2.99
N GLN A 292 -18.12 12.58 2.57
CA GLN A 292 -17.32 11.65 3.36
C GLN A 292 -15.86 12.10 3.47
N GLN A 293 -15.31 12.69 2.43
CA GLN A 293 -13.97 13.28 2.45
C GLN A 293 -13.89 14.45 3.45
N ARG A 294 -14.84 15.38 3.44
CA ARG A 294 -14.86 16.48 4.44
C ARG A 294 -14.91 15.98 5.88
N ILE A 295 -15.69 14.93 6.18
CA ILE A 295 -15.69 14.33 7.50
C ILE A 295 -14.32 13.75 7.85
N ASN A 296 -13.65 13.12 6.87
CA ASN A 296 -12.35 12.47 7.09
C ASN A 296 -11.20 13.46 7.36
N GLU A 297 -11.33 14.74 7.02
CA GLU A 297 -10.30 15.75 7.30
C GLU A 297 -9.94 15.80 8.80
N THR A 298 -10.92 15.57 9.68
CA THR A 298 -10.77 15.62 11.14
C THR A 298 -11.13 14.30 11.85
N ALA A 299 -11.40 13.22 11.10
CA ALA A 299 -11.75 11.94 11.67
C ALA A 299 -10.60 11.33 12.51
N LYS A 300 -10.94 10.36 13.36
CA LYS A 300 -9.96 9.59 14.13
C LYS A 300 -8.98 8.84 13.22
N HIS A 301 -9.46 8.26 12.12
CA HIS A 301 -8.69 7.52 11.13
C HIS A 301 -8.60 8.33 9.83
N ARG A 302 -7.61 9.20 9.73
CA ARG A 302 -7.46 10.12 8.60
C ARG A 302 -6.68 9.51 7.46
N VAL A 303 -7.17 9.71 6.23
CA VAL A 303 -6.47 9.27 5.02
C VAL A 303 -5.35 10.26 4.69
N VAL A 304 -4.10 9.86 4.96
CA VAL A 304 -2.88 10.66 4.70
C VAL A 304 -2.18 10.28 3.39
N GLY A 305 -2.69 9.26 2.69
CA GLY A 305 -2.27 8.84 1.36
C GLY A 305 -3.33 7.94 0.75
N LEU A 306 -3.64 8.14 -0.54
CA LEU A 306 -4.53 7.28 -1.29
C LEU A 306 -3.88 6.92 -2.62
N VAL A 307 -3.84 5.61 -2.90
CA VAL A 307 -3.15 5.03 -4.04
C VAL A 307 -4.15 4.28 -4.90
N ILE A 308 -4.10 4.51 -6.20
CA ILE A 308 -4.91 3.81 -7.21
C ILE A 308 -3.97 3.15 -8.21
N GLU A 309 -4.30 1.91 -8.61
CA GLU A 309 -3.56 1.19 -9.65
C GLU A 309 -4.31 1.27 -10.99
N THR A 310 -3.60 1.68 -12.05
CA THR A 310 -4.15 1.76 -13.41
C THR A 310 -3.10 1.38 -14.46
N ARG A 311 -3.47 1.45 -15.73
CA ARG A 311 -2.59 1.21 -16.88
C ARG A 311 -2.17 2.53 -17.50
N PRO A 312 -0.96 2.64 -18.10
CA PRO A 312 -0.51 3.85 -18.78
C PRO A 312 -1.45 4.32 -19.90
N ASP A 313 -2.01 3.40 -20.69
CA ASP A 313 -2.95 3.69 -21.76
C ASP A 313 -4.32 4.22 -21.30
N ALA A 314 -4.64 4.06 -20.01
CA ALA A 314 -5.85 4.62 -19.39
C ALA A 314 -5.61 5.99 -18.72
N VAL A 315 -4.39 6.52 -18.75
CA VAL A 315 -4.04 7.83 -18.16
C VAL A 315 -4.37 8.93 -19.16
N THR A 316 -5.45 9.65 -18.90
CA THR A 316 -5.91 10.83 -19.66
C THR A 316 -6.16 11.99 -18.71
N PRO A 317 -6.20 13.25 -19.16
CA PRO A 317 -6.55 14.40 -18.31
C PRO A 317 -7.87 14.21 -17.56
N GLN A 318 -8.91 13.70 -18.24
CA GLN A 318 -10.23 13.42 -17.64
C GLN A 318 -10.17 12.33 -16.56
N ALA A 319 -9.42 11.23 -16.85
CA ALA A 319 -9.23 10.15 -15.87
C ALA A 319 -8.45 10.64 -14.65
N LEU A 320 -7.40 11.45 -14.83
CA LEU A 320 -6.61 12.01 -13.73
C LEU A 320 -7.41 13.01 -12.90
N THR A 321 -8.25 13.84 -13.52
CA THR A 321 -9.16 14.75 -12.81
C THR A 321 -10.13 13.95 -11.92
N LEU A 322 -10.76 12.90 -12.48
CA LEU A 322 -11.63 12.03 -11.68
C LEU A 322 -10.85 11.37 -10.54
N ILE A 323 -9.71 10.73 -10.83
CA ILE A 323 -8.86 10.06 -9.84
C ILE A 323 -8.43 11.04 -8.73
N ARG A 324 -8.13 12.31 -9.07
CA ARG A 324 -7.82 13.33 -8.07
C ARG A 324 -9.03 13.69 -7.20
N ARG A 325 -10.21 13.88 -7.80
CA ARG A 325 -11.48 14.10 -7.07
C ARG A 325 -11.84 12.94 -6.14
N LEU A 326 -11.49 11.71 -6.53
CA LEU A 326 -11.62 10.53 -5.66
C LEU A 326 -10.68 10.59 -4.42
N GLY A 327 -9.76 11.55 -4.33
CA GLY A 327 -8.85 11.77 -3.20
C GLY A 327 -7.45 11.18 -3.39
N CYS A 328 -7.14 10.62 -4.56
CA CYS A 328 -5.86 9.99 -4.86
C CYS A 328 -4.70 10.98 -4.86
N THR A 329 -3.56 10.54 -4.34
CA THR A 329 -2.29 11.30 -4.33
C THR A 329 -1.13 10.54 -4.96
N LYS A 330 -1.28 9.22 -5.16
CA LYS A 330 -0.25 8.36 -5.75
C LYS A 330 -0.87 7.41 -6.77
N ILE A 331 -0.36 7.40 -7.99
CA ILE A 331 -0.79 6.49 -9.05
C ILE A 331 0.22 5.35 -9.17
N GLN A 332 -0.27 4.11 -9.14
CA GLN A 332 0.50 2.94 -9.51
C GLN A 332 0.26 2.59 -10.97
N MET A 333 1.31 2.46 -11.75
CA MET A 333 1.21 2.13 -13.18
C MET A 333 2.02 0.88 -13.52
N GLY A 334 1.35 -0.12 -14.09
CA GLY A 334 2.02 -1.30 -14.62
C GLY A 334 2.64 -1.01 -15.99
N ILE A 335 3.88 -0.54 -16.03
CA ILE A 335 4.62 -0.33 -17.29
C ILE A 335 5.21 -1.64 -17.82
N GLN A 336 5.78 -2.41 -16.94
CA GLN A 336 6.43 -3.73 -17.07
C GLN A 336 7.82 -3.68 -17.72
N SER A 337 8.01 -2.97 -18.84
CA SER A 337 9.25 -2.80 -19.59
C SER A 337 9.17 -1.51 -20.44
N LEU A 338 10.30 -0.99 -20.90
CA LEU A 338 10.41 0.06 -21.93
C LEU A 338 10.89 -0.51 -23.28
N ASP A 339 11.12 -1.81 -23.35
CA ASP A 339 11.41 -2.45 -24.64
C ASP A 339 10.10 -2.77 -25.37
N GLN A 340 9.83 -2.05 -26.48
CA GLN A 340 8.60 -2.22 -27.27
C GLN A 340 8.42 -3.64 -27.77
N HIS A 341 9.52 -4.31 -28.16
CA HIS A 341 9.44 -5.70 -28.61
C HIS A 341 8.97 -6.63 -27.49
N LEU A 342 9.50 -6.46 -26.26
CA LEU A 342 9.04 -7.23 -25.10
C LEU A 342 7.58 -6.94 -24.78
N LEU A 343 7.14 -5.68 -24.84
CA LEU A 343 5.74 -5.32 -24.63
C LEU A 343 4.82 -6.00 -25.67
N ASP A 344 5.22 -6.04 -26.92
CA ASP A 344 4.44 -6.61 -28.02
C ASP A 344 4.31 -8.14 -27.92
N ILE A 345 5.43 -8.87 -27.75
CA ILE A 345 5.40 -10.34 -27.66
C ILE A 345 4.74 -10.87 -26.38
N ASN A 346 4.74 -10.05 -25.30
CA ASN A 346 4.00 -10.33 -24.07
C ASN A 346 2.55 -9.84 -24.11
N GLU A 347 2.07 -9.38 -25.25
CA GLU A 347 0.71 -8.88 -25.52
C GLU A 347 0.26 -7.78 -24.53
N ARG A 348 1.21 -6.95 -24.10
CA ARG A 348 0.88 -5.83 -23.21
C ARG A 348 0.01 -4.79 -23.90
N ARG A 349 0.14 -4.64 -25.23
CA ARG A 349 -0.67 -3.74 -26.09
C ARG A 349 -0.64 -2.29 -25.62
N ILE A 350 0.51 -1.82 -25.21
CA ILE A 350 0.80 -0.40 -24.94
C ILE A 350 2.10 -0.04 -25.64
N SER A 351 2.23 1.22 -26.06
CA SER A 351 3.47 1.74 -26.60
C SER A 351 4.29 2.46 -25.54
N VAL A 352 5.60 2.53 -25.77
CA VAL A 352 6.51 3.33 -24.92
C VAL A 352 6.07 4.80 -24.92
N ALA A 353 5.63 5.35 -26.05
CA ALA A 353 5.09 6.71 -26.12
C ALA A 353 3.84 6.94 -25.22
N GLN A 354 2.98 5.93 -25.07
CA GLN A 354 1.87 6.02 -24.10
C GLN A 354 2.38 6.04 -22.66
N ILE A 355 3.46 5.32 -22.35
CA ILE A 355 4.10 5.36 -21.03
C ILE A 355 4.67 6.76 -20.77
N GLU A 356 5.44 7.32 -21.71
CA GLU A 356 6.00 8.68 -21.63
C GLU A 356 4.91 9.73 -21.38
N ARG A 357 3.82 9.70 -22.19
CA ARG A 357 2.67 10.60 -21.99
C ARG A 357 2.04 10.42 -20.60
N ALA A 358 1.87 9.19 -20.13
CA ALA A 358 1.29 8.92 -18.81
C ALA A 358 2.15 9.47 -17.68
N PHE A 359 3.48 9.36 -17.77
CA PHE A 359 4.41 9.95 -16.81
C PHE A 359 4.34 11.48 -16.79
N SER A 360 4.36 12.11 -17.98
CA SER A 360 4.26 13.56 -18.12
C SER A 360 2.95 14.10 -17.52
N LEU A 361 1.81 13.50 -17.88
CA LEU A 361 0.50 13.89 -17.33
C LEU A 361 0.42 13.68 -15.81
N ALA A 362 0.79 12.50 -15.32
CA ALA A 362 0.75 12.21 -13.88
C ALA A 362 1.60 13.19 -13.07
N ARG A 363 2.75 13.60 -13.60
CA ARG A 363 3.66 14.57 -12.99
C ARG A 363 3.07 15.99 -12.97
N LEU A 364 2.51 16.45 -14.10
CA LEU A 364 1.85 17.76 -14.20
C LEU A 364 0.61 17.85 -13.31
N PHE A 365 -0.13 16.76 -13.12
CA PHE A 365 -1.23 16.67 -12.15
C PHE A 365 -0.75 16.54 -10.70
N GLY A 366 0.55 16.51 -10.44
CA GLY A 366 1.15 16.45 -9.11
C GLY A 366 1.17 15.07 -8.46
N PHE A 367 0.75 14.01 -9.12
CA PHE A 367 0.74 12.67 -8.52
C PHE A 367 2.16 12.16 -8.24
N LYS A 368 2.32 11.47 -7.11
CA LYS A 368 3.46 10.57 -6.92
C LYS A 368 3.33 9.39 -7.87
N ILE A 369 4.39 9.12 -8.62
CA ILE A 369 4.41 8.08 -9.66
C ILE A 369 5.06 6.82 -9.09
N HIS A 370 4.28 5.74 -9.01
CA HIS A 370 4.74 4.44 -8.58
C HIS A 370 4.62 3.44 -9.73
N ALA A 371 5.73 2.98 -10.27
CA ALA A 371 5.73 2.09 -11.42
C ALA A 371 5.93 0.63 -11.03
N HIS A 372 5.37 -0.28 -11.82
CA HIS A 372 5.67 -1.70 -11.77
C HIS A 372 6.55 -2.07 -12.96
N PHE A 373 7.73 -2.57 -12.69
CA PHE A 373 8.70 -3.06 -13.66
C PHE A 373 8.86 -4.57 -13.50
N MET A 374 8.94 -5.31 -14.59
CA MET A 374 9.06 -6.77 -14.56
C MET A 374 10.37 -7.22 -15.21
N LEU A 375 11.06 -8.11 -14.53
CA LEU A 375 12.23 -8.82 -15.04
C LEU A 375 11.83 -10.17 -15.62
N ASN A 376 12.62 -10.68 -16.55
CA ASN A 376 12.44 -12.01 -17.13
C ASN A 376 11.07 -12.21 -17.83
N LEU A 377 10.58 -11.20 -18.53
CA LEU A 377 9.46 -11.36 -19.44
C LEU A 377 9.82 -12.30 -20.60
N LEU A 378 8.84 -12.85 -21.33
CA LEU A 378 9.12 -13.62 -22.54
C LEU A 378 10.02 -12.79 -23.47
N GLY A 379 11.13 -13.38 -23.92
CA GLY A 379 12.13 -12.75 -24.78
C GLY A 379 13.19 -11.90 -24.04
N ALA A 380 13.03 -11.65 -22.75
CA ALA A 380 14.01 -10.90 -21.96
C ALA A 380 15.30 -11.70 -21.71
N THR A 381 16.39 -10.95 -21.53
CA THR A 381 17.69 -11.48 -21.11
C THR A 381 18.21 -10.70 -19.90
N PRO A 382 19.07 -11.27 -19.03
CA PRO A 382 19.62 -10.56 -17.88
C PRO A 382 20.25 -9.19 -18.23
N ASP A 383 21.07 -9.13 -19.28
CA ASP A 383 21.68 -7.88 -19.73
C ASP A 383 20.69 -6.93 -20.41
N GLY A 384 19.64 -7.48 -21.03
CA GLY A 384 18.52 -6.69 -21.59
C GLY A 384 17.75 -6.00 -20.48
N ASP A 385 17.36 -6.73 -19.45
CA ASP A 385 16.61 -6.20 -18.30
C ASP A 385 17.41 -5.13 -17.54
N LYS A 386 18.72 -5.31 -17.33
CA LYS A 386 19.61 -4.29 -16.73
C LYS A 386 19.58 -2.98 -17.53
N ARG A 387 19.77 -3.06 -18.86
CA ARG A 387 19.73 -1.86 -19.73
C ARG A 387 18.37 -1.21 -19.74
N ASP A 388 17.30 -1.98 -19.77
CA ASP A 388 15.94 -1.48 -19.80
C ASP A 388 15.58 -0.78 -18.47
N TYR A 389 16.00 -1.36 -17.34
CA TYR A 389 15.83 -0.74 -16.02
C TYR A 389 16.68 0.52 -15.86
N GLU A 390 17.94 0.53 -16.33
CA GLU A 390 18.80 1.72 -16.34
C GLU A 390 18.14 2.86 -17.12
N ARG A 391 17.64 2.60 -18.34
CA ARG A 391 16.87 3.56 -19.13
C ARG A 391 15.69 4.12 -18.34
N PHE A 392 14.96 3.24 -17.68
CA PHE A 392 13.79 3.62 -16.88
C PHE A 392 14.14 4.56 -15.72
N MET A 393 15.33 4.43 -15.14
CA MET A 393 15.81 5.24 -14.02
C MET A 393 16.51 6.53 -14.44
N THR A 394 17.01 6.62 -15.68
CA THR A 394 17.91 7.70 -16.13
C THR A 394 17.36 8.54 -17.28
N GLU A 395 16.47 8.00 -18.13
CA GLU A 395 15.85 8.78 -19.20
C GLU A 395 14.82 9.75 -18.64
N ASP A 396 14.88 11.00 -19.06
CA ASP A 396 14.09 12.13 -18.55
C ASP A 396 12.57 11.94 -18.71
N ALA A 397 12.13 11.19 -19.72
CA ALA A 397 10.73 10.85 -19.97
C ALA A 397 10.09 9.99 -18.86
N PHE A 398 10.89 9.31 -18.03
CA PHE A 398 10.39 8.35 -17.05
C PHE A 398 10.72 8.76 -15.60
N MET A 399 11.81 8.28 -15.01
CA MET A 399 12.28 8.62 -13.66
C MET A 399 11.17 8.56 -12.59
N PRO A 400 10.69 7.36 -12.21
CA PRO A 400 9.61 7.21 -11.25
C PRO A 400 10.01 7.65 -9.84
N ASP A 401 9.03 8.08 -9.04
CA ASP A 401 9.24 8.38 -7.61
C ASP A 401 9.39 7.10 -6.77
N GLU A 402 8.72 6.03 -7.21
CA GLU A 402 8.72 4.73 -6.53
C GLU A 402 8.59 3.61 -7.57
N VAL A 403 9.24 2.47 -7.32
CA VAL A 403 9.18 1.32 -8.22
C VAL A 403 8.99 0.01 -7.45
N LYS A 404 8.25 -0.89 -8.04
CA LYS A 404 8.24 -2.32 -7.71
C LYS A 404 8.93 -3.07 -8.83
N VAL A 405 9.93 -3.86 -8.50
CA VAL A 405 10.65 -4.69 -9.46
C VAL A 405 10.27 -6.15 -9.21
N TYR A 406 9.57 -6.75 -10.17
CA TYR A 406 9.04 -8.10 -10.02
C TYR A 406 9.69 -9.06 -11.02
N PRO A 407 10.37 -10.14 -10.56
CA PRO A 407 10.70 -11.23 -11.47
C PRO A 407 9.40 -11.91 -11.96
N CYS A 408 9.33 -12.16 -13.26
CA CYS A 408 8.26 -12.94 -13.85
C CYS A 408 8.29 -14.35 -13.28
N ALA A 409 7.14 -14.85 -12.86
CA ALA A 409 6.95 -16.20 -12.36
C ALA A 409 5.88 -16.91 -13.20
N LEU A 410 6.09 -18.19 -13.43
CA LEU A 410 5.09 -19.03 -14.09
C LEU A 410 3.98 -19.37 -13.11
N ILE A 411 2.78 -18.92 -13.42
CA ILE A 411 1.57 -19.16 -12.63
C ILE A 411 0.63 -20.04 -13.46
N GLU A 412 0.03 -21.03 -12.80
CA GLU A 412 -0.98 -21.88 -13.42
C GLU A 412 -2.13 -21.03 -14.00
N GLY A 413 -2.67 -21.44 -15.16
CA GLY A 413 -3.72 -20.69 -15.85
C GLY A 413 -3.26 -19.42 -16.57
N SER A 414 -1.96 -19.04 -16.51
CA SER A 414 -1.42 -17.99 -17.37
C SER A 414 -1.07 -18.53 -18.76
N ARG A 415 -1.19 -17.70 -19.79
CA ARG A 415 -0.83 -18.11 -21.16
C ARG A 415 0.68 -18.34 -21.36
N LEU A 416 1.50 -17.87 -20.45
CA LEU A 416 2.94 -18.09 -20.42
C LEU A 416 3.29 -19.59 -20.24
N VAL A 417 2.40 -20.40 -19.65
CA VAL A 417 2.59 -21.86 -19.49
C VAL A 417 2.87 -22.51 -20.84
N GLY A 418 2.11 -22.18 -21.89
CA GLY A 418 2.35 -22.72 -23.23
C GLY A 418 3.72 -22.35 -23.81
N CYS A 419 4.22 -21.15 -23.53
CA CYS A 419 5.57 -20.75 -23.96
C CYS A 419 6.65 -21.52 -23.20
N TYR A 420 6.45 -21.75 -21.91
CA TYR A 420 7.35 -22.56 -21.09
C TYR A 420 7.43 -24.02 -21.58
N GLU A 421 6.28 -24.64 -21.86
CA GLU A 421 6.20 -26.02 -22.37
C GLU A 421 6.87 -26.20 -23.74
N ARG A 422 6.86 -25.15 -24.58
CA ARG A 422 7.58 -25.15 -25.87
C ARG A 422 9.06 -24.78 -25.74
N GLY A 423 9.55 -24.47 -24.53
CA GLY A 423 10.93 -24.04 -24.27
C GLY A 423 11.26 -22.63 -24.75
N GLU A 424 10.25 -21.78 -25.01
CA GLU A 424 10.41 -20.39 -25.46
C GLU A 424 10.73 -19.43 -24.31
N TRP A 425 10.40 -19.82 -23.08
CA TRP A 425 10.67 -19.06 -21.87
C TRP A 425 11.23 -19.97 -20.77
N ARG A 426 12.14 -19.44 -19.97
CA ARG A 426 12.62 -20.03 -18.72
C ARG A 426 12.76 -18.97 -17.63
N PRO A 427 12.62 -19.30 -16.35
CA PRO A 427 12.99 -18.38 -15.28
C PRO A 427 14.50 -18.14 -15.30
N TYR A 428 14.91 -16.96 -14.82
CA TYR A 428 16.32 -16.74 -14.49
C TYR A 428 16.76 -17.68 -13.38
N THR A 429 18.01 -18.13 -13.43
CA THR A 429 18.64 -18.79 -12.30
C THR A 429 18.71 -17.81 -11.12
N GLU A 430 18.93 -18.34 -9.91
CA GLU A 430 19.05 -17.48 -8.73
C GLU A 430 20.19 -16.47 -8.88
N ASP A 431 21.33 -16.89 -9.40
CA ASP A 431 22.49 -16.01 -9.60
C ASP A 431 22.19 -14.92 -10.63
N GLU A 432 21.62 -15.27 -11.79
CA GLU A 432 21.18 -14.29 -12.80
C GLU A 432 20.23 -13.26 -12.18
N LEU A 433 19.23 -13.70 -11.42
CA LEU A 433 18.24 -12.83 -10.80
C LEU A 433 18.86 -11.91 -9.73
N LEU A 434 19.73 -12.45 -8.86
CA LEU A 434 20.36 -11.66 -7.82
C LEU A 434 21.33 -10.63 -8.41
N ASP A 435 22.00 -10.97 -9.52
CA ASP A 435 22.93 -10.07 -10.20
C ASP A 435 22.18 -8.91 -10.90
N VAL A 436 21.07 -9.19 -11.58
CA VAL A 436 20.21 -8.16 -12.19
C VAL A 436 19.69 -7.22 -11.11
N LEU A 437 19.07 -7.75 -10.05
CA LEU A 437 18.49 -6.94 -8.98
C LEU A 437 19.53 -6.14 -8.20
N ALA A 438 20.77 -6.65 -8.06
CA ALA A 438 21.86 -5.91 -7.42
C ALA A 438 22.26 -4.70 -8.26
N ASP A 439 22.41 -4.87 -9.57
CA ASP A 439 22.73 -3.78 -10.50
C ASP A 439 21.58 -2.76 -10.55
N ASP A 440 20.31 -3.21 -10.55
CA ASP A 440 19.12 -2.35 -10.48
C ASP A 440 19.10 -1.47 -9.22
N ILE A 441 19.50 -2.01 -8.06
CA ILE A 441 19.61 -1.21 -6.83
C ILE A 441 20.69 -0.13 -6.96
N VAL A 442 21.84 -0.46 -7.54
CA VAL A 442 22.97 0.47 -7.67
C VAL A 442 22.63 1.63 -8.60
N VAL A 443 21.95 1.37 -9.71
CA VAL A 443 21.58 2.41 -10.69
C VAL A 443 20.41 3.27 -10.24
N THR A 444 19.62 2.81 -9.28
CA THR A 444 18.43 3.54 -8.80
C THR A 444 18.82 4.86 -8.14
N PRO A 445 18.29 6.02 -8.62
CA PRO A 445 18.68 7.34 -8.15
C PRO A 445 18.18 7.66 -6.74
N ALA A 446 18.80 8.69 -6.14
CA ALA A 446 18.55 9.11 -4.76
C ALA A 446 17.11 9.54 -4.46
N PHE A 447 16.37 9.96 -5.47
CA PHE A 447 14.96 10.35 -5.34
C PHE A 447 13.97 9.19 -5.55
N CYS A 448 14.40 8.02 -5.98
CA CYS A 448 13.53 6.87 -6.22
C CYS A 448 13.59 5.85 -5.08
N ARG A 449 12.45 5.21 -4.81
CA ARG A 449 12.32 4.17 -3.77
C ARG A 449 11.95 2.83 -4.38
N ILE A 450 12.79 1.81 -4.20
CA ILE A 450 12.42 0.43 -4.52
C ILE A 450 11.55 -0.13 -3.38
N SER A 451 10.23 -0.09 -3.58
CA SER A 451 9.26 -0.46 -2.55
C SER A 451 9.14 -1.98 -2.36
N ARG A 452 9.30 -2.74 -3.44
CA ARG A 452 9.10 -4.20 -3.46
C ARG A 452 9.93 -4.88 -4.55
N MET A 453 10.37 -6.13 -4.29
CA MET A 453 11.07 -7.00 -5.24
C MET A 453 10.38 -8.36 -5.46
N ILE A 454 9.24 -8.58 -4.85
CA ILE A 454 8.42 -9.81 -5.00
C ILE A 454 6.94 -9.46 -5.02
N ARG A 455 6.14 -10.30 -5.66
CA ARG A 455 4.67 -10.31 -5.49
C ARG A 455 4.28 -11.12 -4.27
N ASP A 456 3.03 -10.93 -3.79
CA ASP A 456 2.46 -11.65 -2.65
C ASP A 456 1.91 -13.04 -3.04
N PHE A 457 2.35 -13.60 -4.18
CA PHE A 457 1.96 -14.95 -4.56
C PHE A 457 2.41 -15.97 -3.51
N SER A 458 1.55 -16.94 -3.22
CA SER A 458 1.96 -18.09 -2.43
C SER A 458 3.03 -18.89 -3.18
N SER A 459 3.97 -19.48 -2.45
CA SER A 459 4.93 -20.42 -3.05
C SER A 459 4.26 -21.58 -3.78
N ASP A 460 3.05 -21.93 -3.37
CA ASP A 460 2.27 -23.03 -3.93
C ASP A 460 1.63 -22.64 -5.27
N ASP A 461 1.32 -21.34 -5.47
CA ASP A 461 0.77 -20.82 -6.72
C ASP A 461 1.84 -20.67 -7.82
N ILE A 462 3.12 -20.64 -7.46
CA ILE A 462 4.23 -20.50 -8.40
C ILE A 462 4.66 -21.88 -8.90
N MET A 463 4.39 -22.19 -10.18
CA MET A 463 4.88 -23.41 -10.82
C MET A 463 6.42 -23.38 -10.92
N VAL A 464 6.94 -22.35 -11.57
CA VAL A 464 8.38 -22.16 -11.83
C VAL A 464 8.77 -20.69 -11.63
N GLY A 465 9.93 -20.42 -11.03
CA GLY A 465 10.43 -19.08 -10.75
C GLY A 465 10.84 -18.89 -9.30
N ASN A 466 11.06 -17.64 -8.90
CA ASN A 466 11.48 -17.33 -7.53
C ASN A 466 10.34 -17.55 -6.52
N LYS A 467 10.58 -18.44 -5.56
CA LYS A 467 9.66 -18.73 -4.44
C LYS A 467 10.12 -18.15 -3.09
N LYS A 468 11.26 -17.46 -3.07
CA LYS A 468 11.88 -16.98 -1.82
C LYS A 468 11.26 -15.64 -1.38
N PRO A 469 10.57 -15.57 -0.23
CA PRO A 469 9.94 -14.33 0.23
C PRO A 469 10.94 -13.27 0.72
N ASN A 470 12.19 -13.65 0.98
CA ASN A 470 13.27 -12.79 1.46
C ASN A 470 14.22 -12.33 0.34
N LEU A 471 13.76 -12.27 -0.91
CA LEU A 471 14.58 -11.94 -2.08
C LEU A 471 15.40 -10.66 -1.87
N ARG A 472 14.80 -9.58 -1.33
CA ARG A 472 15.52 -8.34 -1.05
C ARG A 472 16.74 -8.55 -0.13
N GLN A 473 16.60 -9.35 0.92
CA GLN A 473 17.71 -9.65 1.83
C GLN A 473 18.85 -10.38 1.09
N LEU A 474 18.50 -11.29 0.18
CA LEU A 474 19.50 -12.00 -0.63
C LEU A 474 20.26 -11.05 -1.56
N VAL A 475 19.55 -10.09 -2.17
CA VAL A 475 20.15 -9.04 -3.01
C VAL A 475 21.06 -8.13 -2.19
N GLU A 476 20.63 -7.68 -1.00
CA GLU A 476 21.44 -6.87 -0.09
C GLU A 476 22.71 -7.62 0.36
N ASN A 477 22.63 -8.93 0.60
CA ASN A 477 23.80 -9.78 0.88
C ASN A 477 24.74 -9.86 -0.34
N ARG A 478 24.19 -9.93 -1.56
CA ARG A 478 24.97 -9.93 -2.81
C ARG A 478 25.72 -8.60 -2.98
N LEU A 479 25.06 -7.46 -2.74
CA LEU A 479 25.68 -6.13 -2.77
C LEU A 479 26.82 -6.00 -1.75
N ALA A 480 26.60 -6.50 -0.53
CA ALA A 480 27.63 -6.50 0.50
C ALA A 480 28.85 -7.35 0.10
N ALA A 481 28.62 -8.52 -0.49
CA ALA A 481 29.69 -9.41 -0.97
C ALA A 481 30.49 -8.80 -2.15
N ARG A 482 29.86 -7.97 -2.99
CA ARG A 482 30.51 -7.22 -4.08
C ARG A 482 31.26 -5.97 -3.60
N GLY A 483 30.96 -5.48 -2.39
CA GLY A 483 31.46 -4.19 -1.88
C GLY A 483 30.68 -2.97 -2.38
N ASP A 484 29.56 -3.16 -3.09
CA ASP A 484 28.80 -2.09 -3.73
C ASP A 484 27.84 -1.34 -2.78
N GLY A 485 27.71 -1.79 -1.53
CA GLY A 485 26.75 -1.21 -0.57
C GLY A 485 26.92 0.29 -0.32
N ALA A 486 28.14 0.83 -0.44
CA ALA A 486 28.40 2.26 -0.27
C ALA A 486 27.93 3.13 -1.45
N THR A 487 27.64 2.53 -2.62
CA THR A 487 27.18 3.26 -3.83
C THR A 487 25.67 3.37 -3.93
N VAL A 488 24.93 2.61 -3.12
CA VAL A 488 23.45 2.57 -3.15
C VAL A 488 22.87 3.88 -2.67
N ARG A 489 22.06 4.53 -3.52
CA ARG A 489 21.44 5.84 -3.27
C ARG A 489 19.93 5.79 -3.08
N GLU A 490 19.27 4.69 -3.42
CA GLU A 490 17.80 4.59 -3.37
C GLU A 490 17.26 4.83 -1.94
N ILE A 491 16.05 5.40 -1.85
CA ILE A 491 15.48 5.90 -0.59
C ILE A 491 15.40 4.82 0.49
N ARG A 492 14.85 3.62 0.18
CA ARG A 492 14.62 2.58 1.18
C ARG A 492 15.89 2.06 1.85
N TYR A 493 17.02 2.08 1.14
CA TYR A 493 18.32 1.71 1.70
C TYR A 493 18.84 2.77 2.66
N ARG A 494 18.41 4.02 2.47
CA ARG A 494 18.83 5.18 3.26
C ARG A 494 17.81 5.61 4.32
N GLU A 495 16.61 5.02 4.40
CA GLU A 495 15.64 5.31 5.45
C GLU A 495 16.26 5.14 6.84
N ILE A 496 16.01 6.10 7.77
CA ILE A 496 16.41 5.94 9.16
C ILE A 496 15.82 4.67 9.75
N SER A 497 16.64 3.95 10.52
CA SER A 497 16.21 2.71 11.16
C SER A 497 15.33 2.99 12.39
N THR A 498 14.84 1.91 13.01
CA THR A 498 14.09 1.95 14.27
C THR A 498 14.88 2.52 15.47
N ALA A 499 16.17 2.77 15.33
CA ALA A 499 17.01 3.37 16.37
C ALA A 499 16.86 4.89 16.47
N GLY A 500 16.17 5.53 15.51
CA GLY A 500 16.03 6.99 15.46
C GLY A 500 17.26 7.70 14.89
N ALA A 501 17.21 9.04 14.86
CA ALA A 501 18.32 9.90 14.48
C ALA A 501 18.39 11.09 15.46
N ASP A 502 19.59 11.65 15.67
CA ASP A 502 19.72 12.90 16.41
C ASP A 502 19.25 14.04 15.49
N LEU A 503 18.23 14.77 15.94
CA LEU A 503 17.60 15.83 15.15
C LEU A 503 18.50 17.08 15.02
N ASP A 504 19.40 17.29 15.98
CA ASP A 504 20.32 18.42 16.00
C ASP A 504 21.45 18.26 14.97
N GLU A 505 21.69 17.01 14.50
CA GLU A 505 22.70 16.69 13.49
C GLU A 505 22.16 16.62 12.06
N LEU A 506 20.84 16.81 11.89
CA LEU A 506 20.21 16.76 10.56
C LEU A 506 20.60 17.97 9.72
N THR A 507 20.98 17.74 8.48
CA THR A 507 21.21 18.78 7.47
C THR A 507 20.19 18.68 6.34
N LEU A 508 19.83 19.84 5.78
CA LEU A 508 18.96 19.90 4.60
C LEU A 508 19.83 19.78 3.34
N ASP A 509 19.65 18.68 2.61
CA ASP A 509 20.27 18.46 1.30
C ASP A 509 19.28 18.81 0.18
N GLU A 510 19.69 19.70 -0.72
CA GLU A 510 18.92 20.24 -1.84
C GLU A 510 19.57 19.91 -3.20
N GLU A 511 20.64 19.13 -3.22
CA GLU A 511 21.45 18.90 -4.42
C GLU A 511 20.78 17.96 -5.43
N VAL A 512 19.81 17.15 -4.98
CA VAL A 512 19.14 16.17 -5.85
C VAL A 512 18.12 16.86 -6.73
N THR A 513 18.50 17.12 -7.96
CA THR A 513 17.67 17.75 -8.99
C THR A 513 17.70 16.97 -10.28
N TYR A 514 16.59 16.98 -11.03
CA TYR A 514 16.54 16.35 -12.35
C TYR A 514 15.51 17.05 -13.24
N GLU A 515 15.73 16.96 -14.54
CA GLU A 515 14.84 17.51 -15.55
C GLU A 515 13.97 16.39 -16.13
N THR A 516 12.76 16.75 -16.54
CA THR A 516 11.86 15.90 -17.32
C THR A 516 11.39 16.70 -18.54
N PRO A 517 10.72 16.09 -19.53
CA PRO A 517 10.23 16.84 -20.68
C PRO A 517 9.24 17.96 -20.33
N VAL A 518 8.65 17.93 -19.13
CA VAL A 518 7.54 18.83 -18.74
C VAL A 518 7.75 19.55 -17.41
N THR A 519 8.76 19.17 -16.62
CA THR A 519 9.05 19.77 -15.30
C THR A 519 10.53 19.74 -14.97
N ARG A 520 10.94 20.68 -14.13
CA ARG A 520 12.17 20.58 -13.35
C ARG A 520 11.82 20.09 -11.94
N GLU A 521 12.45 19.03 -11.48
CA GLU A 521 12.18 18.39 -10.20
C GLU A 521 13.26 18.71 -9.17
N ARG A 522 12.84 18.97 -7.92
CA ARG A 522 13.71 19.16 -6.77
C ARG A 522 13.32 18.16 -5.69
N PHE A 523 14.30 17.40 -5.22
CA PHE A 523 14.13 16.46 -4.11
C PHE A 523 14.88 16.98 -2.89
N LEU A 524 14.17 17.59 -1.96
CA LEU A 524 14.73 18.14 -0.73
C LEU A 524 14.70 17.04 0.34
N GLN A 525 15.78 16.85 1.08
CA GLN A 525 15.85 15.78 2.08
C GLN A 525 16.60 16.21 3.36
N TRP A 526 16.06 15.85 4.52
CA TRP A 526 16.76 15.89 5.79
C TRP A 526 17.61 14.63 5.92
N VAL A 527 18.92 14.80 6.06
CA VAL A 527 19.86 13.68 6.13
C VAL A 527 20.74 13.74 7.38
N THR A 528 21.06 12.56 7.91
CA THR A 528 22.07 12.42 8.98
C THR A 528 23.49 12.54 8.39
N PRO A 529 24.54 12.69 9.23
CA PRO A 529 25.94 12.69 8.76
C PRO A 529 26.31 11.43 7.93
N GLU A 530 25.65 10.29 8.19
CA GLU A 530 25.85 9.03 7.44
C GLU A 530 24.98 8.96 6.16
N GLY A 531 24.28 10.03 5.79
CA GLY A 531 23.42 10.09 4.60
C GLY A 531 22.09 9.35 4.73
N LYS A 532 21.62 9.04 5.95
CA LYS A 532 20.28 8.45 6.17
C LYS A 532 19.20 9.52 6.11
N ILE A 533 18.04 9.18 5.56
CA ILE A 533 16.93 10.12 5.33
C ILE A 533 15.98 10.10 6.52
N ALA A 534 15.77 11.28 7.14
CA ALA A 534 14.78 11.50 8.21
C ALA A 534 13.46 12.07 7.68
N GLY A 535 13.48 12.73 6.52
CA GLY A 535 12.30 13.26 5.85
C GLY A 535 12.66 13.85 4.50
N PHE A 536 11.68 14.03 3.61
CA PHE A 536 11.91 14.60 2.29
C PHE A 536 10.66 15.28 1.72
N LEU A 537 10.86 16.09 0.68
CA LEU A 537 9.84 16.74 -0.11
C LEU A 537 10.18 16.64 -1.60
N ARG A 538 9.15 16.45 -2.43
CA ARG A 538 9.24 16.53 -3.89
C ARG A 538 8.56 17.80 -4.38
N LEU A 539 9.31 18.66 -5.01
CA LEU A 539 8.84 19.89 -5.65
C LEU A 539 9.00 19.78 -7.15
N SER A 540 7.90 19.96 -7.89
CA SER A 540 7.89 20.11 -9.33
C SER A 540 7.75 21.59 -9.70
N LEU A 541 8.56 22.02 -10.66
CA LEU A 541 8.53 23.31 -11.32
C LEU A 541 8.12 23.06 -12.78
N PRO A 542 6.81 23.12 -13.14
CA PRO A 542 6.33 22.82 -14.49
C PRO A 542 6.87 23.79 -15.55
N ASP A 543 7.17 23.28 -16.75
CA ASP A 543 7.51 24.14 -17.89
C ASP A 543 6.31 25.03 -18.25
N ARG A 544 6.49 26.34 -18.13
CA ARG A 544 5.42 27.33 -18.32
C ARG A 544 4.87 27.33 -19.74
N ALA A 545 5.75 27.19 -20.73
CA ALA A 545 5.33 27.19 -22.13
C ALA A 545 4.52 25.93 -22.44
N PHE A 546 4.94 24.79 -21.90
CA PHE A 546 4.18 23.55 -22.03
C PHE A 546 2.79 23.67 -21.37
N VAL A 547 2.71 24.15 -20.11
CA VAL A 547 1.43 24.33 -19.42
C VAL A 547 0.53 25.31 -20.16
N ALA A 548 1.05 26.43 -20.65
CA ALA A 548 0.27 27.39 -21.43
C ALA A 548 -0.28 26.80 -22.75
N ALA A 549 0.48 25.93 -23.41
CA ALA A 549 0.06 25.26 -24.65
C ALA A 549 -1.00 24.17 -24.43
N HIS A 550 -1.18 23.67 -23.19
CA HIS A 550 -2.11 22.60 -22.82
C HIS A 550 -3.11 23.04 -21.74
N ALA A 551 -3.44 24.33 -21.67
CA ALA A 551 -4.28 24.91 -20.62
C ALA A 551 -5.71 24.33 -20.57
N ASP A 552 -6.20 23.75 -21.64
CA ASP A 552 -7.50 23.07 -21.76
C ASP A 552 -7.48 21.61 -21.25
N GLU A 553 -6.28 21.02 -21.10
CA GLU A 553 -6.09 19.65 -20.61
C GLU A 553 -5.62 19.60 -19.14
N LEU A 554 -4.96 20.65 -18.66
CA LEU A 554 -4.31 20.67 -17.35
C LEU A 554 -5.11 21.45 -16.31
N PRO A 555 -5.12 21.01 -15.04
CA PRO A 555 -5.82 21.70 -13.96
C PRO A 555 -5.01 22.85 -13.33
N THR A 556 -3.83 23.14 -13.86
CA THR A 556 -2.90 24.14 -13.34
C THR A 556 -2.58 25.21 -14.39
N THR A 557 -2.15 26.37 -13.91
CA THR A 557 -1.72 27.48 -14.77
C THR A 557 -0.18 27.57 -14.85
N PRO A 558 0.39 28.32 -15.81
CA PRO A 558 1.85 28.47 -15.93
C PRO A 558 2.53 29.14 -14.73
N GLU A 559 1.76 29.80 -13.86
CA GLU A 559 2.28 30.51 -12.70
C GLU A 559 2.30 29.64 -11.43
N GLU A 560 2.03 28.34 -11.54
CA GLU A 560 1.85 27.42 -10.41
C GLU A 560 2.93 26.37 -10.34
N ALA A 561 3.67 26.32 -9.20
CA ALA A 561 4.53 25.20 -8.83
C ALA A 561 3.72 24.13 -8.08
N MET A 562 4.30 22.92 -7.88
CA MET A 562 3.58 21.79 -7.26
C MET A 562 4.43 21.04 -6.23
N ILE A 563 3.98 20.97 -4.99
CA ILE A 563 4.48 20.01 -3.99
C ILE A 563 3.77 18.67 -4.21
N ARG A 564 4.53 17.64 -4.63
CA ARG A 564 3.99 16.33 -4.97
C ARG A 564 4.00 15.33 -3.82
N GLU A 565 4.90 15.48 -2.86
CA GLU A 565 5.01 14.65 -1.66
C GLU A 565 5.75 15.38 -0.55
N VAL A 566 5.28 15.23 0.68
CA VAL A 566 6.04 15.53 1.90
C VAL A 566 5.98 14.30 2.80
N HIS A 567 7.13 13.80 3.19
CA HIS A 567 7.24 12.64 4.07
C HIS A 567 8.27 12.89 5.17
N VAL A 568 7.87 12.68 6.43
CA VAL A 568 8.78 12.71 7.60
C VAL A 568 8.62 11.40 8.34
N TYR A 569 9.71 10.68 8.55
CA TYR A 569 9.69 9.40 9.24
C TYR A 569 9.43 9.59 10.74
N GLY A 570 8.40 8.92 11.27
CA GLY A 570 7.94 9.06 12.65
C GLY A 570 8.94 8.64 13.74
N MET A 571 10.08 8.08 13.35
CA MET A 571 11.13 7.59 14.24
C MET A 571 12.33 8.55 14.37
N ALA A 572 12.30 9.71 13.73
CA ALA A 572 13.30 10.75 13.88
C ALA A 572 13.14 11.49 15.23
N ALA A 573 13.04 10.78 16.36
CA ALA A 573 12.99 11.34 17.70
C ALA A 573 14.13 10.78 18.55
N ARG A 574 14.66 11.56 19.46
CA ARG A 574 15.70 11.12 20.41
C ARG A 574 15.27 9.87 21.18
N VAL A 575 16.20 8.96 21.38
CA VAL A 575 16.06 7.88 22.36
C VAL A 575 15.88 8.52 23.75
N GLY A 576 14.63 8.53 24.26
CA GLY A 576 14.30 9.13 25.55
C GLY A 576 13.22 10.21 25.51
N ASP A 577 12.95 10.84 24.37
CA ASP A 577 11.83 11.76 24.22
C ASP A 577 10.57 11.07 23.71
N GLN A 578 9.42 11.53 24.19
CA GLN A 578 8.11 10.96 23.90
C GLN A 578 7.89 10.84 22.38
N GLY A 579 7.67 9.64 21.88
CA GLY A 579 7.65 9.23 20.46
C GLY A 579 6.66 9.90 19.49
N GLN A 580 6.26 11.13 19.77
CA GLN A 580 5.58 12.05 18.84
C GLN A 580 6.50 13.20 18.38
N ALA A 581 7.74 13.26 18.85
CA ALA A 581 8.57 14.45 18.78
C ALA A 581 9.06 14.82 17.38
N ALA A 582 9.45 13.88 16.52
CA ALA A 582 10.04 14.25 15.22
C ALA A 582 9.03 14.86 14.23
N GLN A 583 7.79 14.40 14.25
CA GLN A 583 6.72 15.06 13.51
C GLN A 583 6.37 16.43 14.13
N HIS A 584 6.67 16.63 15.41
CA HIS A 584 6.45 17.90 16.15
C HIS A 584 7.61 18.90 16.06
N HIS A 585 8.82 18.50 15.66
CA HIS A 585 9.96 19.43 15.49
C HIS A 585 9.90 20.30 14.23
N GLY A 586 8.82 20.25 13.47
CA GLY A 586 8.60 21.14 12.34
C GLY A 586 9.39 20.82 11.07
N LEU A 587 10.06 19.66 10.97
CA LEU A 587 10.84 19.28 9.78
C LEU A 587 10.01 19.35 8.49
N GLY A 588 8.76 18.89 8.53
CA GLY A 588 7.84 18.97 7.39
C GLY A 588 7.49 20.42 7.03
N ARG A 589 7.29 21.28 8.03
CA ARG A 589 7.04 22.71 7.84
C ARG A 589 8.24 23.39 7.17
N LEU A 590 9.45 23.14 7.66
CA LEU A 590 10.68 23.72 7.09
C LEU A 590 10.89 23.27 5.63
N LEU A 591 10.59 22.00 5.29
CA LEU A 591 10.61 21.53 3.90
C LEU A 591 9.61 22.31 3.03
N VAL A 592 8.38 22.53 3.50
CA VAL A 592 7.35 23.28 2.77
C VAL A 592 7.74 24.75 2.61
N GLU A 593 8.25 25.40 3.66
CA GLU A 593 8.74 26.77 3.61
C GLU A 593 9.89 26.93 2.61
N ARG A 594 10.83 25.97 2.60
CA ARG A 594 11.93 25.96 1.63
C ARG A 594 11.45 25.73 0.19
N ALA A 595 10.49 24.85 -0.03
CA ALA A 595 9.88 24.63 -1.33
C ALA A 595 9.18 25.91 -1.85
N CYS A 596 8.47 26.64 -0.97
CA CYS A 596 7.87 27.94 -1.31
C CYS A 596 8.94 28.95 -1.74
N GLN A 597 10.08 29.01 -1.02
CA GLN A 597 11.17 29.92 -1.38
C GLN A 597 11.77 29.57 -2.74
N ILE A 598 12.05 28.27 -3.02
CA ILE A 598 12.59 27.82 -4.30
C ILE A 598 11.64 28.15 -5.45
N ALA A 599 10.33 27.91 -5.26
CA ALA A 599 9.33 28.23 -6.28
C ALA A 599 9.25 29.73 -6.55
N ARG A 600 9.29 30.59 -5.51
CA ARG A 600 9.34 32.05 -5.64
C ARG A 600 10.60 32.51 -6.38
N ASP A 601 11.77 31.99 -6.01
CA ASP A 601 13.05 32.33 -6.66
C ASP A 601 13.07 31.89 -8.14
N ALA A 602 12.34 30.83 -8.47
CA ALA A 602 12.11 30.38 -9.84
C ALA A 602 11.01 31.21 -10.57
N GLY A 603 10.41 32.20 -9.89
CA GLY A 603 9.47 33.17 -10.45
C GLY A 603 8.01 32.72 -10.49
N TYR A 604 7.61 31.61 -9.84
CA TYR A 604 6.20 31.23 -9.73
C TYR A 604 5.47 32.14 -8.76
N ALA A 605 4.19 32.46 -9.08
CA ALA A 605 3.34 33.28 -8.24
C ALA A 605 2.61 32.46 -7.16
N HIS A 606 2.37 31.17 -7.44
CA HIS A 606 1.62 30.29 -6.56
C HIS A 606 2.30 28.92 -6.44
N ILE A 607 2.01 28.24 -5.34
CA ILE A 607 2.43 26.86 -5.14
C ILE A 607 1.23 26.01 -4.70
N ASN A 608 0.99 24.94 -5.43
CA ASN A 608 -0.02 23.93 -5.13
C ASN A 608 0.58 22.80 -4.29
N VAL A 609 -0.26 22.10 -3.54
CA VAL A 609 0.07 20.81 -2.94
C VAL A 609 -1.02 19.79 -3.23
N ILE A 610 -0.60 18.60 -3.72
CA ILE A 610 -1.49 17.46 -3.87
C ILE A 610 -1.73 16.82 -2.50
N SER A 611 -2.55 17.47 -1.66
CA SER A 611 -2.82 17.00 -0.31
C SER A 611 -3.73 15.77 -0.30
N ALA A 612 -3.42 14.78 0.55
CA ALA A 612 -4.41 13.78 0.93
C ALA A 612 -5.48 14.41 1.83
N ILE A 613 -6.67 13.83 1.84
CA ILE A 613 -7.84 14.38 2.55
C ILE A 613 -7.51 14.67 4.03
N GLY A 614 -6.96 13.71 4.74
CA GLY A 614 -6.64 13.84 6.17
C GLY A 614 -5.40 14.70 6.48
N THR A 615 -4.77 15.31 5.47
CA THR A 615 -3.64 16.24 5.66
C THR A 615 -3.99 17.68 5.32
N ARG A 616 -5.20 17.97 4.82
CA ARG A 616 -5.60 19.32 4.40
C ARG A 616 -5.48 20.35 5.51
N GLU A 617 -5.93 20.04 6.74
CA GLU A 617 -5.81 20.92 7.90
C GLU A 617 -4.35 21.31 8.20
N TYR A 618 -3.42 20.36 8.04
CA TYR A 618 -2.00 20.66 8.20
C TYR A 618 -1.53 21.74 7.23
N TYR A 619 -1.90 21.67 5.96
CA TYR A 619 -1.51 22.66 4.96
C TYR A 619 -2.25 23.99 5.14
N ARG A 620 -3.53 23.98 5.56
CA ARG A 620 -4.24 25.22 5.91
C ARG A 620 -3.54 25.97 7.04
N HIS A 621 -3.02 25.29 8.06
CA HIS A 621 -2.19 25.91 9.11
C HIS A 621 -0.85 26.46 8.59
N LEU A 622 -0.37 26.04 7.43
CA LEU A 622 0.80 26.58 6.75
C LEU A 622 0.45 27.71 5.77
N GLY A 623 -0.81 28.15 5.73
CA GLY A 623 -1.29 29.27 4.93
C GLY A 623 -1.73 28.90 3.52
N PHE A 624 -2.02 27.62 3.26
CA PHE A 624 -2.65 27.16 2.02
C PHE A 624 -4.18 27.28 2.13
N CYS A 625 -4.84 27.56 1.02
CA CYS A 625 -6.31 27.61 0.89
C CYS A 625 -6.80 26.58 -0.12
N ASP A 626 -8.05 26.16 0.00
CA ASP A 626 -8.67 25.24 -0.99
C ASP A 626 -8.71 25.89 -2.37
N HIS A 627 -8.26 25.19 -3.39
CA HIS A 627 -8.21 25.63 -4.78
C HIS A 627 -8.38 24.43 -5.73
N ASP A 628 -9.57 24.29 -6.31
CA ASP A 628 -9.95 23.20 -7.22
C ASP A 628 -9.54 21.80 -6.71
N LEU A 629 -8.60 21.16 -7.40
CA LEU A 629 -8.11 19.83 -7.07
C LEU A 629 -7.05 19.84 -5.95
N TYR A 630 -6.57 21.00 -5.52
CA TYR A 630 -5.39 21.17 -4.66
C TYR A 630 -5.68 22.06 -3.46
N LEU A 631 -4.67 22.21 -2.62
CA LEU A 631 -4.54 23.38 -1.76
C LEU A 631 -3.44 24.26 -2.35
N GLN A 632 -3.66 25.57 -2.37
CA GLN A 632 -2.77 26.56 -3.00
C GLN A 632 -2.34 27.62 -2.00
N LYS A 633 -1.14 28.13 -2.17
CA LYS A 633 -0.60 29.28 -1.43
C LYS A 633 0.02 30.28 -2.41
N GLU A 634 -0.26 31.57 -2.19
CA GLU A 634 0.43 32.68 -2.85
C GLU A 634 1.88 32.78 -2.34
N LEU A 635 2.85 33.04 -3.24
CA LEU A 635 4.29 33.04 -2.96
C LEU A 635 4.86 34.45 -2.79
#